data_aced30ae5cb705f04b6a6f4594bbe09b
#
_entry.id   aced30ae5cb705f04b6a6f4594bbe09b
#
_cell.length_a   1.000
_cell.length_b   1.000
_cell.length_c   1.000
_cell.angle_alpha   90.00
_cell.angle_beta   90.00
_cell.angle_gamma   90.00
#
_symmetry.space_group_name_H-M   'P 1'
#
loop_
_entity.id
_entity.type
_entity.pdbx_description
1 polymer ?
#
loop_
_entity_poly.entity_id
_entity_poly.type
_entity_poly.pdbx_seq_one_letter_code
_entity_poly.pdbx_strand_id
1 'polypeptide(L)'
;MASPQFVRLALPLALLIAVTSPAFAQKKDLTLEDYAQWERIGSNTLSPDGTWFAYQIVPVEGDGSLRVKRVGSDDEHVFELGASPRFSNDNTWLAFAIEVSEAEKAKLEKSKKRAERSLGLMNLGTAEVDTIEHVQSAEFSDDGQFIALRKYTLEGSDAKGSDLVIRNLAVGSHQNVGNVSGFEFSPQGSMLAVTINASEKLGNGVQLLDLSASTLKVLESAEKTFSDLEWRDDSFDLAYLKEGESQGEDYPDQLVVVHFGLDTGGRMQTFDAGNHPDFPAEYRVASEGGVSFAEDGSRVFFGLKERVSDEEDDEPEEEEATEPKDDEVEIEDADESESETTNADRDKDLDPPGVDVWHWKDPVVQPRQGVLAGRDKNYTYLSSWTFSDDAFAKLADDNIRSISLTGNQHHGVGYDLTPYQPALRETWNDVYVVDTHTGVRERVLERIENVVTSPDGYFVLYFRGDDWWSYSVAEREHRNLTEDLDAQFNNFTAIYGREEDRAFGRGQWTEGDATVLLYDQYDVYRVNADGSGSKRLTFGAADQVRFRQARVDFENDALGANEPVYFSAYGDRTKDSGYYVLRVAPGRSEDEATLDQLMYEPRSVSRLTRAKDAEVFTVITQKADESPNIYAFDASFDSPIQLTDTNQQQADYKWGHTELVDFTNQNGVPLQGRLLYPADYEPGKKYPMVVYIYELRSQSLHSYTLPTRTSAYNQRRFSAEGYFVYEPDIVYRLRDPGMSAVEALVPAVAAVVETGMIDEERIGLTGHSWGAYQTSFVVTQTDIFSAAVAGAPLTNMISMYNSVYWNSGGTDATIFEISQGRFPKPYWEDMEKFIQNSPVFNATEINTPLLVAFGDEDGAVDFNQGVELYNTMRRLEKEFVLLVYDGENHGLRQRQNQMDYANRTHDWFNHFLRDREPAAWIKDGIPFLEKELERKKAEEAREKAAGEG
;
A
#
# COMPACT_ATOMS: atom_id res chain seq x y z
N MET A 1 -18.81 -79.83 72.91
CA MET A 1 -19.93 -78.95 72.53
C MET A 1 -19.27 -77.84 71.73
N ALA A 2 -19.06 -78.04 70.49
CA ALA A 2 -18.40 -77.03 69.63
C ALA A 2 -19.07 -77.14 68.26
N SER A 3 -19.58 -76.02 67.82
CA SER A 3 -20.22 -75.81 66.50
C SER A 3 -19.16 -75.51 65.48
N PRO A 4 -19.18 -76.00 64.21
CA PRO A 4 -18.18 -75.67 63.17
C PRO A 4 -18.60 -74.44 62.43
N GLN A 5 -17.63 -73.61 62.23
CA GLN A 5 -17.68 -72.44 61.39
C GLN A 5 -17.41 -72.78 59.91
N PHE A 6 -18.28 -72.32 59.04
CA PHE A 6 -18.13 -72.45 57.59
C PHE A 6 -17.22 -71.21 57.10
N VAL A 7 -16.13 -71.62 56.47
CA VAL A 7 -15.26 -70.64 55.74
C VAL A 7 -15.79 -70.46 54.32
N ARG A 8 -16.24 -69.32 53.97
CA ARG A 8 -16.55 -68.90 52.59
C ARG A 8 -15.31 -68.34 51.94
N LEU A 9 -14.78 -69.02 50.92
CA LEU A 9 -13.79 -68.47 50.01
C LEU A 9 -14.45 -67.45 49.11
N ALA A 10 -13.96 -66.14 49.13
CA ALA A 10 -14.28 -65.07 48.16
C ALA A 10 -13.14 -65.02 47.16
N LEU A 11 -13.38 -65.26 45.87
CA LEU A 11 -12.47 -64.94 44.76
C LEU A 11 -12.58 -63.46 44.48
N PRO A 12 -11.46 -62.74 44.33
CA PRO A 12 -11.48 -61.35 43.80
C PRO A 12 -11.62 -61.39 42.27
N LEU A 13 -12.68 -60.84 41.74
CA LEU A 13 -12.83 -60.51 40.32
C LEU A 13 -11.94 -59.26 39.98
N ALA A 14 -10.82 -59.54 39.37
CA ALA A 14 -9.97 -58.43 38.86
C ALA A 14 -10.64 -57.80 37.61
N LEU A 15 -11.22 -56.63 37.81
CA LEU A 15 -11.71 -55.78 36.70
C LEU A 15 -10.49 -55.15 36.01
N LEU A 16 -10.12 -55.62 34.80
CA LEU A 16 -9.14 -54.99 33.91
C LEU A 16 -9.79 -53.74 33.32
N ILE A 17 -9.54 -52.58 33.89
CA ILE A 17 -9.82 -51.29 33.26
C ILE A 17 -8.74 -51.10 32.17
N ALA A 18 -9.10 -51.39 30.93
CA ALA A 18 -8.30 -50.95 29.78
C ALA A 18 -8.37 -49.42 29.73
N VAL A 19 -7.34 -48.75 30.22
CA VAL A 19 -7.11 -47.34 29.94
C VAL A 19 -6.74 -47.27 28.46
N THR A 20 -7.73 -46.98 27.61
CA THR A 20 -7.48 -46.53 26.25
C THR A 20 -6.92 -45.14 26.36
N SER A 21 -5.61 -45.02 26.31
CA SER A 21 -4.97 -43.72 26.00
C SER A 21 -5.57 -43.26 24.70
N PRO A 22 -6.04 -42.00 24.58
CA PRO A 22 -6.43 -41.48 23.30
C PRO A 22 -5.16 -41.57 22.40
N ALA A 23 -5.25 -42.34 21.31
CA ALA A 23 -4.24 -42.32 20.29
C ALA A 23 -4.24 -40.90 19.76
N PHE A 24 -3.24 -40.09 20.14
CA PHE A 24 -2.97 -38.83 19.45
C PHE A 24 -2.79 -39.16 17.97
N ALA A 25 -3.67 -38.70 17.12
CA ALA A 25 -3.54 -38.83 15.69
C ALA A 25 -2.15 -38.27 15.31
N GLN A 26 -1.35 -39.07 14.62
CA GLN A 26 -0.05 -38.58 14.17
C GLN A 26 -0.27 -37.43 13.22
N LYS A 27 0.30 -36.24 13.54
CA LYS A 27 0.20 -35.05 12.68
C LYS A 27 0.77 -35.35 11.31
N LYS A 28 0.12 -34.83 10.26
CA LYS A 28 0.53 -34.99 8.87
C LYS A 28 1.70 -34.08 8.54
N ASP A 29 2.50 -34.47 7.54
CA ASP A 29 3.45 -33.56 6.89
C ASP A 29 2.66 -32.62 5.98
N LEU A 30 3.05 -31.34 5.94
CA LEU A 30 2.46 -30.34 5.05
C LEU A 30 3.09 -30.47 3.67
N THR A 31 2.27 -30.72 2.64
CA THR A 31 2.71 -30.88 1.25
C THR A 31 2.19 -29.72 0.39
N LEU A 32 2.73 -29.57 -0.83
CA LEU A 32 2.29 -28.51 -1.75
C LEU A 32 0.81 -28.64 -2.13
N GLU A 33 0.27 -29.86 -2.19
CA GLU A 33 -1.13 -30.13 -2.48
C GLU A 33 -2.08 -29.62 -1.40
N ASP A 34 -1.59 -29.50 -0.18
CA ASP A 34 -2.40 -29.04 0.96
C ASP A 34 -2.56 -27.52 0.98
N TYR A 35 -1.68 -26.76 0.32
CA TYR A 35 -1.62 -25.29 0.44
C TYR A 35 -2.92 -24.59 0.00
N ALA A 36 -3.66 -25.17 -0.92
CA ALA A 36 -4.96 -24.64 -1.35
C ALA A 36 -6.00 -24.53 -0.23
N GLN A 37 -5.82 -25.31 0.88
CA GLN A 37 -6.74 -25.32 2.01
C GLN A 37 -6.52 -24.14 2.97
N TRP A 38 -5.40 -23.41 2.83
CA TRP A 38 -5.11 -22.25 3.67
C TRP A 38 -5.84 -21.03 3.19
N GLU A 39 -6.19 -20.16 4.15
CA GLU A 39 -6.99 -18.98 3.90
C GLU A 39 -6.47 -17.78 4.70
N ARG A 40 -6.80 -16.58 4.22
CA ARG A 40 -6.53 -15.31 4.90
C ARG A 40 -7.79 -14.50 5.05
N ILE A 41 -7.80 -13.63 6.06
CA ILE A 41 -8.84 -12.61 6.22
C ILE A 41 -8.60 -11.50 5.18
N GLY A 42 -9.64 -11.18 4.43
CA GLY A 42 -9.67 -10.06 3.49
C GLY A 42 -10.25 -8.80 4.12
N SER A 43 -11.13 -8.09 3.38
CA SER A 43 -11.84 -6.92 3.89
C SER A 43 -12.74 -7.29 5.06
N ASN A 44 -12.77 -6.43 6.08
CA ASN A 44 -13.63 -6.62 7.25
C ASN A 44 -14.09 -5.26 7.80
N THR A 45 -15.24 -5.25 8.46
CA THR A 45 -15.83 -4.05 9.04
C THR A 45 -16.82 -4.41 10.16
N LEU A 46 -16.93 -3.51 11.17
CA LEU A 46 -18.00 -3.49 12.15
C LEU A 46 -19.17 -2.63 11.66
N SER A 47 -20.40 -2.95 12.08
CA SER A 47 -21.50 -1.99 11.98
C SER A 47 -21.23 -0.78 12.87
N PRO A 48 -21.80 0.42 12.55
CA PRO A 48 -21.59 1.61 13.37
C PRO A 48 -21.89 1.40 14.85
N ASP A 49 -22.92 0.64 15.20
CA ASP A 49 -23.31 0.31 16.58
C ASP A 49 -22.51 -0.86 17.21
N GLY A 50 -21.55 -1.43 16.47
CA GLY A 50 -20.74 -2.56 16.92
C GLY A 50 -21.48 -3.89 17.08
N THR A 51 -22.75 -4.00 16.65
CA THR A 51 -23.56 -5.20 16.81
C THR A 51 -23.23 -6.28 15.80
N TRP A 52 -22.88 -5.90 14.56
CA TRP A 52 -22.59 -6.80 13.46
C TRP A 52 -21.14 -6.70 13.03
N PHE A 53 -20.61 -7.82 12.56
CA PHE A 53 -19.28 -7.91 11.95
C PHE A 53 -19.35 -8.65 10.63
N ALA A 54 -18.79 -8.05 9.58
CA ALA A 54 -18.67 -8.66 8.26
C ALA A 54 -17.20 -8.81 7.88
N TYR A 55 -16.81 -9.95 7.35
CA TYR A 55 -15.42 -10.21 6.95
C TYR A 55 -15.34 -11.19 5.78
N GLN A 56 -14.37 -10.95 4.92
CA GLN A 56 -14.08 -11.80 3.77
C GLN A 56 -13.04 -12.86 4.16
N ILE A 57 -13.26 -14.08 3.72
CA ILE A 57 -12.26 -15.16 3.70
C ILE A 57 -11.79 -15.35 2.27
N VAL A 58 -10.47 -15.34 2.08
CA VAL A 58 -9.81 -15.50 0.78
C VAL A 58 -8.88 -16.71 0.88
N PRO A 59 -9.18 -17.83 0.20
CA PRO A 59 -8.31 -18.99 0.17
C PRO A 59 -7.02 -18.69 -0.61
N VAL A 60 -5.98 -19.49 -0.40
CA VAL A 60 -4.72 -19.40 -1.18
C VAL A 60 -4.98 -19.74 -2.65
N GLU A 61 -5.89 -20.63 -2.94
CA GLU A 61 -6.34 -21.00 -4.28
C GLU A 61 -7.86 -21.15 -4.30
N GLY A 62 -8.53 -20.50 -5.26
CA GLY A 62 -9.99 -20.56 -5.46
C GLY A 62 -10.72 -19.31 -5.00
N ASP A 63 -12.03 -19.39 -5.06
CA ASP A 63 -12.93 -18.26 -4.83
C ASP A 63 -13.10 -17.95 -3.34
N GLY A 64 -13.19 -16.65 -3.00
CA GLY A 64 -13.42 -16.18 -1.65
C GLY A 64 -14.90 -16.20 -1.25
N SER A 65 -15.18 -15.96 0.04
CA SER A 65 -16.52 -15.80 0.58
C SER A 65 -16.59 -14.66 1.59
N LEU A 66 -17.75 -14.00 1.67
CA LEU A 66 -18.05 -13.04 2.73
C LEU A 66 -18.83 -13.76 3.85
N ARG A 67 -18.46 -13.49 5.08
CA ARG A 67 -19.13 -13.99 6.28
C ARG A 67 -19.63 -12.84 7.11
N VAL A 68 -20.87 -12.97 7.60
CA VAL A 68 -21.56 -11.92 8.35
C VAL A 68 -22.18 -12.53 9.59
N LYS A 69 -21.88 -11.96 10.77
CA LYS A 69 -22.42 -12.45 12.03
C LYS A 69 -22.64 -11.34 13.05
N ARG A 70 -23.44 -11.61 14.05
CA ARG A 70 -23.54 -10.73 15.23
C ARG A 70 -22.34 -10.94 16.13
N VAL A 71 -21.82 -9.85 16.68
CA VAL A 71 -20.75 -9.90 17.70
C VAL A 71 -21.26 -10.68 18.90
N GLY A 72 -20.51 -11.72 19.29
CA GLY A 72 -20.88 -12.64 20.39
C GLY A 72 -21.89 -13.72 20.03
N SER A 73 -22.21 -13.94 18.74
CA SER A 73 -23.03 -15.05 18.26
C SER A 73 -22.21 -16.00 17.39
N ASP A 74 -22.56 -17.30 17.46
CA ASP A 74 -22.00 -18.31 16.56
C ASP A 74 -22.78 -18.43 15.23
N ASP A 75 -23.95 -17.80 15.13
CA ASP A 75 -24.75 -17.80 13.91
C ASP A 75 -24.09 -16.93 12.85
N GLU A 76 -23.74 -17.51 11.72
CA GLU A 76 -23.01 -16.88 10.62
C GLU A 76 -23.73 -17.05 9.28
N HIS A 77 -23.86 -15.97 8.53
CA HIS A 77 -24.31 -15.99 7.15
C HIS A 77 -23.10 -16.01 6.21
N VAL A 78 -23.09 -16.94 5.26
CA VAL A 78 -21.99 -17.11 4.30
C VAL A 78 -22.47 -16.80 2.89
N PHE A 79 -21.74 -15.94 2.18
CA PHE A 79 -22.01 -15.54 0.81
C PHE A 79 -20.80 -15.87 -0.06
N GLU A 80 -20.94 -16.89 -0.89
CA GLU A 80 -19.91 -17.26 -1.85
C GLU A 80 -19.65 -16.12 -2.81
N LEU A 81 -18.37 -15.89 -3.18
CA LEU A 81 -17.92 -14.77 -3.99
C LEU A 81 -18.19 -13.37 -3.39
N GLY A 82 -18.67 -13.32 -2.14
CA GLY A 82 -18.94 -12.04 -1.46
C GLY A 82 -17.65 -11.30 -1.09
N ALA A 83 -17.66 -9.98 -1.26
CA ALA A 83 -16.53 -9.10 -0.98
C ALA A 83 -16.97 -7.67 -0.64
N SER A 84 -16.04 -6.85 -0.11
CA SER A 84 -16.24 -5.42 0.10
C SER A 84 -17.52 -5.04 0.85
N PRO A 85 -17.73 -5.54 2.07
CA PRO A 85 -18.92 -5.26 2.87
C PRO A 85 -18.97 -3.79 3.31
N ARG A 86 -20.17 -3.20 3.31
CA ARG A 86 -20.45 -1.85 3.82
C ARG A 86 -21.78 -1.84 4.54
N PHE A 87 -21.81 -1.46 5.80
CA PHE A 87 -23.03 -1.26 6.57
C PHE A 87 -23.63 0.13 6.29
N SER A 88 -24.97 0.22 6.40
CA SER A 88 -25.67 1.52 6.44
C SER A 88 -25.47 2.16 7.82
N ASN A 89 -25.45 3.50 7.89
CA ASN A 89 -25.23 4.24 9.14
C ASN A 89 -26.36 4.01 10.16
N ASP A 90 -27.57 3.65 9.72
CA ASP A 90 -28.70 3.31 10.58
C ASP A 90 -28.66 1.87 11.14
N ASN A 91 -27.62 1.11 10.84
CA ASN A 91 -27.43 -0.29 11.27
C ASN A 91 -28.52 -1.27 10.80
N THR A 92 -29.21 -0.95 9.71
CA THR A 92 -30.33 -1.77 9.19
C THR A 92 -29.90 -2.67 8.04
N TRP A 93 -28.92 -2.24 7.23
CA TRP A 93 -28.55 -2.91 5.98
C TRP A 93 -27.05 -3.17 5.88
N LEU A 94 -26.72 -4.21 5.11
CA LEU A 94 -25.38 -4.51 4.63
C LEU A 94 -25.42 -4.64 3.12
N ALA A 95 -24.62 -3.85 2.42
CA ALA A 95 -24.32 -3.99 1.00
C ALA A 95 -22.95 -4.66 0.81
N PHE A 96 -22.83 -5.56 -0.16
CA PHE A 96 -21.59 -6.23 -0.49
C PHE A 96 -21.51 -6.59 -1.97
N ALA A 97 -20.32 -6.61 -2.53
CA ALA A 97 -20.12 -7.08 -3.90
C ALA A 97 -20.23 -8.61 -3.96
N ILE A 98 -20.81 -9.12 -5.03
CA ILE A 98 -20.74 -10.54 -5.41
C ILE A 98 -19.86 -10.59 -6.65
N GLU A 99 -18.64 -11.06 -6.47
CA GLU A 99 -17.61 -11.09 -7.50
C GLU A 99 -17.86 -12.19 -8.54
N VAL A 100 -17.18 -12.11 -9.67
CA VAL A 100 -17.11 -13.16 -10.66
C VAL A 100 -16.07 -14.18 -10.24
N SER A 101 -16.33 -15.49 -10.39
CA SER A 101 -15.37 -16.52 -10.02
C SER A 101 -14.05 -16.41 -10.80
N GLU A 102 -12.93 -16.87 -10.21
CA GLU A 102 -11.62 -16.87 -10.87
C GLU A 102 -11.65 -17.58 -12.23
N ALA A 103 -12.39 -18.69 -12.32
CA ALA A 103 -12.56 -19.46 -13.55
C ALA A 103 -13.29 -18.64 -14.64
N GLU A 104 -14.34 -17.91 -14.28
CA GLU A 104 -15.08 -17.11 -15.25
C GLU A 104 -14.33 -15.81 -15.60
N LYS A 105 -13.62 -15.19 -14.65
CA LYS A 105 -12.70 -14.06 -14.94
C LYS A 105 -11.67 -14.45 -16.01
N ALA A 106 -10.99 -15.58 -15.82
CA ALA A 106 -9.99 -16.07 -16.78
C ALA A 106 -10.58 -16.36 -18.18
N LYS A 107 -11.84 -16.76 -18.27
CA LYS A 107 -12.55 -16.96 -19.52
C LYS A 107 -12.97 -15.65 -20.18
N LEU A 108 -13.42 -14.67 -19.39
CA LEU A 108 -13.80 -13.33 -19.87
C LEU A 108 -12.55 -12.57 -20.37
N GLU A 109 -11.44 -12.63 -19.68
CA GLU A 109 -10.15 -12.05 -20.08
C GLU A 109 -9.70 -12.59 -21.44
N LYS A 110 -9.72 -13.93 -21.63
CA LYS A 110 -9.40 -14.56 -22.91
C LYS A 110 -10.30 -14.08 -24.05
N SER A 111 -11.55 -13.77 -23.75
CA SER A 111 -12.52 -13.25 -24.73
C SER A 111 -12.54 -11.73 -24.81
N LYS A 112 -11.63 -11.03 -24.12
CA LYS A 112 -11.55 -9.56 -24.01
C LYS A 112 -12.87 -8.93 -23.55
N LYS A 113 -13.63 -9.64 -22.68
CA LYS A 113 -14.89 -9.16 -22.12
C LYS A 113 -14.70 -8.72 -20.68
N ARG A 114 -15.43 -7.66 -20.29
CA ARG A 114 -15.42 -7.15 -18.93
C ARG A 114 -16.13 -8.12 -17.98
N ALA A 115 -15.54 -8.39 -16.82
CA ALA A 115 -16.18 -9.06 -15.70
C ALA A 115 -17.11 -8.06 -14.98
N GLU A 116 -18.40 -8.34 -14.92
CA GLU A 116 -19.39 -7.50 -14.23
C GLU A 116 -19.88 -8.18 -12.97
N ARG A 117 -19.71 -7.50 -11.84
CA ARG A 117 -20.14 -7.98 -10.52
C ARG A 117 -21.61 -7.67 -10.25
N SER A 118 -22.18 -8.41 -9.29
CA SER A 118 -23.50 -8.14 -8.73
C SER A 118 -23.38 -7.53 -7.34
N LEU A 119 -24.46 -7.00 -6.79
CA LEU A 119 -24.56 -6.52 -5.42
C LEU A 119 -25.49 -7.43 -4.61
N GLY A 120 -25.03 -7.85 -3.43
CA GLY A 120 -25.86 -8.41 -2.38
C GLY A 120 -26.30 -7.30 -1.42
N LEU A 121 -27.59 -7.23 -1.12
CA LEU A 121 -28.16 -6.27 -0.16
C LEU A 121 -28.92 -7.06 0.92
N MET A 122 -28.34 -7.15 2.11
CA MET A 122 -28.88 -7.92 3.25
C MET A 122 -29.58 -6.99 4.24
N ASN A 123 -30.82 -7.31 4.61
CA ASN A 123 -31.47 -6.69 5.75
C ASN A 123 -31.03 -7.39 7.05
N LEU A 124 -30.38 -6.65 7.94
CA LEU A 124 -29.79 -7.18 9.18
C LEU A 124 -30.82 -7.65 10.21
N GLY A 125 -32.06 -7.15 10.13
CA GLY A 125 -33.16 -7.57 11.02
C GLY A 125 -33.83 -8.86 10.62
N THR A 126 -34.00 -9.10 9.29
CA THR A 126 -34.71 -10.29 8.76
C THR A 126 -33.76 -11.34 8.20
N ALA A 127 -32.50 -11.00 7.96
CA ALA A 127 -31.51 -11.79 7.22
C ALA A 127 -31.89 -12.11 5.76
N GLU A 128 -32.89 -11.42 5.21
CA GLU A 128 -33.25 -11.52 3.79
C GLU A 128 -32.21 -10.81 2.92
N VAL A 129 -31.87 -11.40 1.78
CA VAL A 129 -30.86 -10.89 0.86
C VAL A 129 -31.45 -10.73 -0.54
N ASP A 130 -31.34 -9.54 -1.09
CA ASP A 130 -31.60 -9.26 -2.50
C ASP A 130 -30.28 -9.30 -3.27
N THR A 131 -30.28 -9.97 -4.43
CA THR A 131 -29.16 -9.91 -5.38
C THR A 131 -29.53 -9.03 -6.57
N ILE A 132 -28.71 -8.03 -6.85
CA ILE A 132 -28.94 -7.05 -7.91
C ILE A 132 -27.80 -7.17 -8.93
N GLU A 133 -28.11 -7.63 -10.12
CA GLU A 133 -27.14 -7.91 -11.18
C GLU A 133 -26.59 -6.62 -11.82
N HIS A 134 -25.35 -6.70 -12.34
CA HIS A 134 -24.69 -5.64 -13.11
C HIS A 134 -24.59 -4.31 -12.38
N VAL A 135 -24.09 -4.30 -11.14
CA VAL A 135 -23.87 -3.10 -10.33
C VAL A 135 -22.37 -2.77 -10.29
N GLN A 136 -22.00 -1.61 -10.83
CA GLN A 136 -20.64 -1.10 -10.84
C GLN A 136 -20.25 -0.53 -9.48
N SER A 137 -21.13 0.30 -8.88
CA SER A 137 -20.93 0.88 -7.55
C SER A 137 -22.26 1.03 -6.83
N ALA A 138 -22.20 1.09 -5.50
CA ALA A 138 -23.35 1.31 -4.64
C ALA A 138 -22.95 2.22 -3.49
N GLU A 139 -23.86 3.12 -3.09
CA GLU A 139 -23.66 4.08 -2.02
C GLU A 139 -24.94 4.25 -1.22
N PHE A 140 -24.82 4.19 0.12
CA PHE A 140 -25.95 4.51 1.01
C PHE A 140 -26.03 6.03 1.21
N SER A 141 -27.27 6.53 1.36
CA SER A 141 -27.46 7.86 1.93
C SER A 141 -26.96 7.89 3.37
N ASP A 142 -26.54 9.04 3.85
CA ASP A 142 -25.93 9.18 5.18
C ASP A 142 -26.90 8.78 6.30
N ASP A 143 -28.19 9.03 6.11
CA ASP A 143 -29.27 8.60 7.01
C ASP A 143 -29.63 7.09 6.90
N GLY A 144 -29.00 6.35 5.99
CA GLY A 144 -29.19 4.91 5.78
C GLY A 144 -30.54 4.53 5.14
N GLN A 145 -31.40 5.51 4.73
CA GLN A 145 -32.73 5.22 4.20
C GLN A 145 -32.74 4.88 2.71
N PHE A 146 -31.72 5.27 1.98
CA PHE A 146 -31.61 5.06 0.54
C PHE A 146 -30.30 4.41 0.17
N ILE A 147 -30.30 3.74 -0.99
CA ILE A 147 -29.09 3.27 -1.66
C ILE A 147 -29.15 3.65 -3.15
N ALA A 148 -28.08 4.25 -3.64
CA ALA A 148 -27.88 4.55 -5.06
C ALA A 148 -27.01 3.47 -5.70
N LEU A 149 -27.48 2.88 -6.80
CA LEU A 149 -26.87 1.75 -7.48
C LEU A 149 -26.52 2.16 -8.91
N ARG A 150 -25.24 2.39 -9.18
CA ARG A 150 -24.77 2.69 -10.53
C ARG A 150 -24.59 1.40 -11.32
N LYS A 151 -25.20 1.34 -12.50
CA LYS A 151 -25.09 0.22 -13.41
C LYS A 151 -23.85 0.36 -14.29
N TYR A 152 -23.36 -0.76 -14.82
CA TYR A 152 -22.35 -0.72 -15.87
C TYR A 152 -22.90 -0.07 -17.14
N THR A 153 -22.07 0.67 -17.87
CA THR A 153 -22.39 1.11 -19.23
C THR A 153 -22.51 -0.08 -20.16
N LEU A 154 -23.38 -0.01 -21.17
CA LEU A 154 -23.51 -1.06 -22.17
C LEU A 154 -22.18 -1.26 -22.92
N GLU A 155 -21.77 -2.50 -23.11
CA GLU A 155 -20.54 -2.86 -23.82
C GLU A 155 -20.60 -2.34 -25.26
N GLY A 156 -19.58 -1.59 -25.70
CA GLY A 156 -19.53 -0.96 -27.02
C GLY A 156 -20.35 0.33 -27.16
N SER A 157 -20.81 0.92 -26.05
CA SER A 157 -21.49 2.23 -26.05
C SER A 157 -20.49 3.36 -25.81
N ASP A 158 -20.55 4.41 -26.62
CA ASP A 158 -19.80 5.68 -26.42
C ASP A 158 -20.45 6.60 -25.36
N ALA A 159 -21.52 6.12 -24.68
CA ALA A 159 -22.20 6.89 -23.65
C ALA A 159 -21.32 7.10 -22.43
N LYS A 160 -21.11 8.35 -22.00
CA LYS A 160 -20.36 8.72 -20.79
C LYS A 160 -21.18 8.50 -19.52
N GLY A 161 -22.51 8.46 -19.60
CA GLY A 161 -23.43 8.19 -18.50
C GLY A 161 -23.94 6.75 -18.49
N SER A 162 -24.31 6.28 -17.29
CA SER A 162 -24.94 4.98 -17.08
C SER A 162 -26.26 5.13 -16.30
N ASP A 163 -27.02 4.03 -16.16
CA ASP A 163 -28.24 4.05 -15.37
C ASP A 163 -27.93 4.06 -13.87
N LEU A 164 -28.64 4.91 -13.12
CA LEU A 164 -28.61 4.98 -11.67
C LEU A 164 -29.98 4.53 -11.13
N VAL A 165 -29.97 3.55 -10.23
CA VAL A 165 -31.17 3.07 -9.53
C VAL A 165 -31.10 3.54 -8.09
N ILE A 166 -32.01 4.42 -7.68
CA ILE A 166 -32.14 4.88 -6.31
C ILE A 166 -33.25 4.06 -5.64
N ARG A 167 -32.91 3.31 -4.60
CA ARG A 167 -33.86 2.46 -3.87
C ARG A 167 -34.11 3.02 -2.48
N ASN A 168 -35.41 3.21 -2.14
CA ASN A 168 -35.84 3.44 -0.78
C ASN A 168 -35.85 2.12 -0.03
N LEU A 169 -35.06 2.01 1.01
CA LEU A 169 -34.81 0.76 1.74
C LEU A 169 -35.95 0.38 2.69
N ALA A 170 -36.73 1.36 3.17
CA ALA A 170 -37.86 1.11 4.09
C ALA A 170 -39.05 0.52 3.39
N VAL A 171 -39.38 0.97 2.16
CA VAL A 171 -40.57 0.56 1.42
C VAL A 171 -40.28 -0.26 0.16
N GLY A 172 -39.00 -0.41 -0.22
CA GLY A 172 -38.58 -1.20 -1.38
C GLY A 172 -38.89 -0.58 -2.74
N SER A 173 -39.43 0.67 -2.79
CA SER A 173 -39.61 1.39 -4.05
C SER A 173 -38.29 1.83 -4.66
N HIS A 174 -38.29 2.00 -5.99
CA HIS A 174 -37.07 2.48 -6.68
C HIS A 174 -37.42 3.52 -7.74
N GLN A 175 -36.44 4.38 -8.00
CA GLN A 175 -36.47 5.35 -9.09
C GLN A 175 -35.25 5.08 -9.98
N ASN A 176 -35.45 5.19 -11.29
CA ASN A 176 -34.34 5.02 -12.26
C ASN A 176 -34.10 6.37 -12.94
N VAL A 177 -32.83 6.75 -12.99
CA VAL A 177 -32.34 7.92 -13.73
C VAL A 177 -31.34 7.42 -14.76
N GLY A 178 -31.58 7.70 -16.04
CA GLY A 178 -30.71 7.28 -17.14
C GLY A 178 -29.61 8.30 -17.44
N ASN A 179 -28.53 7.85 -18.06
CA ASN A 179 -27.38 8.66 -18.50
C ASN A 179 -26.73 9.49 -17.38
N VAL A 180 -26.66 8.95 -16.18
CA VAL A 180 -26.00 9.60 -15.05
C VAL A 180 -24.48 9.48 -15.18
N SER A 181 -23.78 10.61 -15.27
CA SER A 181 -22.32 10.69 -15.28
C SER A 181 -21.73 10.88 -13.88
N GLY A 182 -22.43 11.55 -12.97
CA GLY A 182 -22.07 11.76 -11.58
C GLY A 182 -23.31 11.84 -10.70
N PHE A 183 -23.17 11.46 -9.43
CA PHE A 183 -24.22 11.64 -8.44
C PHE A 183 -23.60 11.81 -7.05
N GLU A 184 -24.30 12.51 -6.17
CA GLU A 184 -23.84 12.73 -4.81
C GLU A 184 -25.04 12.99 -3.89
N PHE A 185 -25.06 12.28 -2.73
CA PHE A 185 -26.06 12.52 -1.69
C PHE A 185 -25.74 13.80 -0.92
N SER A 186 -26.77 14.56 -0.53
CA SER A 186 -26.55 15.64 0.45
C SER A 186 -26.07 15.07 1.78
N PRO A 187 -25.29 15.83 2.57
CA PRO A 187 -24.77 15.38 3.87
C PRO A 187 -25.85 14.90 4.86
N GLN A 188 -27.11 15.36 4.69
CA GLN A 188 -28.26 14.91 5.48
C GLN A 188 -28.98 13.69 4.90
N GLY A 189 -28.53 13.16 3.76
CA GLY A 189 -29.09 11.97 3.10
C GLY A 189 -30.46 12.18 2.44
N SER A 190 -31.07 13.36 2.58
CA SER A 190 -32.45 13.61 2.14
C SER A 190 -32.58 14.04 0.68
N MET A 191 -31.50 14.45 0.04
CA MET A 191 -31.43 14.86 -1.37
C MET A 191 -30.30 14.11 -2.11
N LEU A 192 -30.51 13.97 -3.42
CA LEU A 192 -29.48 13.42 -4.33
C LEU A 192 -29.34 14.35 -5.53
N ALA A 193 -28.14 14.89 -5.74
CA ALA A 193 -27.81 15.60 -6.97
C ALA A 193 -27.31 14.59 -8.01
N VAL A 194 -27.69 14.78 -9.27
CA VAL A 194 -27.19 13.95 -10.39
C VAL A 194 -26.84 14.82 -11.60
N THR A 195 -25.74 14.51 -12.26
CA THR A 195 -25.40 15.05 -13.58
C THR A 195 -25.83 14.07 -14.67
N ILE A 196 -26.50 14.58 -15.69
CA ILE A 196 -26.94 13.82 -16.86
C ILE A 196 -26.02 14.12 -18.04
N ASN A 197 -25.46 13.07 -18.64
CA ASN A 197 -24.60 13.18 -19.82
C ASN A 197 -25.00 12.14 -20.88
N ALA A 198 -25.93 12.54 -21.76
CA ALA A 198 -26.39 11.74 -22.89
C ALA A 198 -25.45 11.91 -24.10
N SER A 199 -25.41 10.91 -24.97
CA SER A 199 -24.48 10.84 -26.12
C SER A 199 -24.57 12.04 -27.08
N GLU A 200 -25.74 12.64 -27.26
CA GLU A 200 -25.94 13.80 -28.14
C GLU A 200 -26.15 15.12 -27.35
N LYS A 201 -25.79 15.13 -26.05
CA LYS A 201 -25.99 16.26 -25.11
C LYS A 201 -27.46 16.71 -24.98
N LEU A 202 -28.41 16.07 -25.63
CA LEU A 202 -29.82 16.36 -25.51
C LEU A 202 -30.37 15.91 -24.15
N GLY A 203 -30.82 16.88 -23.35
CA GLY A 203 -31.30 16.63 -21.99
C GLY A 203 -30.21 16.58 -20.93
N ASN A 204 -28.98 16.92 -21.25
CA ASN A 204 -27.92 17.13 -20.28
C ASN A 204 -28.32 18.20 -19.25
N GLY A 205 -27.84 18.06 -18.03
CA GLY A 205 -28.15 18.99 -16.95
C GLY A 205 -27.86 18.45 -15.59
N VAL A 206 -28.18 19.24 -14.58
CA VAL A 206 -28.17 18.87 -13.17
C VAL A 206 -29.58 18.71 -12.66
N GLN A 207 -29.86 17.56 -12.08
CA GLN A 207 -31.16 17.25 -11.48
C GLN A 207 -30.98 17.02 -9.98
N LEU A 208 -31.95 17.49 -9.21
CA LEU A 208 -32.04 17.31 -7.77
C LEU A 208 -33.23 16.42 -7.45
N LEU A 209 -33.01 15.33 -6.82
CA LEU A 209 -34.03 14.43 -6.30
C LEU A 209 -34.23 14.73 -4.81
N ASP A 210 -35.44 15.19 -4.43
CA ASP A 210 -35.87 15.17 -3.04
C ASP A 210 -36.37 13.75 -2.75
N LEU A 211 -35.62 12.99 -2.02
CA LEU A 211 -35.84 11.57 -1.77
C LEU A 211 -37.00 11.37 -0.79
N SER A 212 -37.19 12.31 0.14
CA SER A 212 -38.27 12.27 1.12
C SER A 212 -39.65 12.55 0.50
N ALA A 213 -39.70 13.54 -0.39
CA ALA A 213 -40.92 13.91 -1.13
C ALA A 213 -41.13 13.09 -2.42
N SER A 214 -40.13 12.30 -2.83
CA SER A 214 -40.08 11.58 -4.11
C SER A 214 -40.34 12.50 -5.31
N THR A 215 -39.76 13.71 -5.29
CA THR A 215 -39.87 14.70 -6.36
C THR A 215 -38.54 14.96 -7.03
N LEU A 216 -38.59 15.27 -8.33
CA LEU A 216 -37.44 15.63 -9.14
C LEU A 216 -37.55 17.08 -9.56
N LYS A 217 -36.48 17.85 -9.32
CA LYS A 217 -36.34 19.23 -9.76
C LYS A 217 -35.15 19.32 -10.72
N VAL A 218 -35.37 19.86 -11.91
CA VAL A 218 -34.28 20.21 -12.81
C VAL A 218 -33.67 21.52 -12.31
N LEU A 219 -32.42 21.51 -11.86
CA LEU A 219 -31.72 22.74 -11.47
C LEU A 219 -31.29 23.51 -12.70
N GLU A 220 -30.71 22.81 -13.67
CA GLU A 220 -30.28 23.38 -14.93
C GLU A 220 -30.36 22.32 -16.04
N SER A 221 -30.61 22.77 -17.30
CA SER A 221 -30.57 21.93 -18.49
C SER A 221 -30.04 22.74 -19.67
N ALA A 222 -29.05 22.20 -20.38
CA ALA A 222 -28.48 22.80 -21.58
C ALA A 222 -27.79 21.70 -22.43
N GLU A 223 -27.54 21.99 -23.72
CA GLU A 223 -26.70 21.11 -24.58
C GLU A 223 -25.23 21.29 -24.28
N LYS A 224 -24.88 21.16 -23.00
CA LYS A 224 -23.53 21.34 -22.42
C LYS A 224 -23.21 20.16 -21.51
N THR A 225 -21.96 19.97 -21.18
CA THR A 225 -21.51 18.99 -20.17
C THR A 225 -21.60 19.62 -18.78
N PHE A 226 -21.96 18.79 -17.80
CA PHE A 226 -21.97 19.14 -16.38
C PHE A 226 -21.17 18.11 -15.62
N SER A 227 -20.33 18.56 -14.67
CA SER A 227 -19.45 17.69 -13.87
C SER A 227 -19.24 18.22 -12.46
N ASP A 228 -18.57 17.42 -11.65
CA ASP A 228 -18.02 17.82 -10.35
C ASP A 228 -19.06 18.39 -9.40
N LEU A 229 -20.06 17.56 -9.08
CA LEU A 229 -21.00 17.84 -8.01
C LEU A 229 -20.29 17.86 -6.68
N GLU A 230 -20.56 18.88 -5.85
CA GLU A 230 -19.99 19.03 -4.53
C GLU A 230 -20.99 19.66 -3.58
N TRP A 231 -21.40 18.93 -2.56
CA TRP A 231 -22.19 19.48 -1.46
C TRP A 231 -21.27 20.08 -0.41
N ARG A 232 -21.67 21.22 0.14
CA ARG A 232 -21.00 21.74 1.33
C ARG A 232 -21.47 20.98 2.57
N ASP A 233 -20.56 20.54 3.40
CA ASP A 233 -20.83 19.88 4.66
C ASP A 233 -21.83 20.67 5.52
N ASP A 234 -22.67 19.97 6.27
CA ASP A 234 -23.70 20.53 7.17
C ASP A 234 -24.67 21.53 6.52
N SER A 235 -24.81 21.52 5.19
CA SER A 235 -25.66 22.45 4.47
C SER A 235 -26.43 21.82 3.30
N PHE A 236 -27.27 22.61 2.64
CA PHE A 236 -27.88 22.29 1.35
C PHE A 236 -27.36 23.20 0.24
N ASP A 237 -26.08 23.53 0.31
CA ASP A 237 -25.39 24.28 -0.74
C ASP A 237 -24.69 23.28 -1.67
N LEU A 238 -24.86 23.47 -2.99
CA LEU A 238 -24.31 22.58 -4.02
C LEU A 238 -23.54 23.39 -5.04
N ALA A 239 -22.31 22.97 -5.33
CA ALA A 239 -21.53 23.49 -6.44
C ALA A 239 -21.36 22.45 -7.56
N TYR A 240 -21.16 22.92 -8.78
CA TYR A 240 -20.78 22.09 -9.92
C TYR A 240 -20.14 22.91 -11.03
N LEU A 241 -19.48 22.21 -11.95
CA LEU A 241 -18.94 22.80 -13.18
C LEU A 241 -19.92 22.60 -14.35
N LYS A 242 -20.02 23.65 -15.20
CA LYS A 242 -20.80 23.64 -16.42
C LYS A 242 -19.93 24.09 -17.59
N GLU A 243 -19.94 23.32 -18.68
CA GLU A 243 -19.30 23.70 -19.94
C GLU A 243 -19.80 25.04 -20.44
N GLY A 244 -18.89 26.01 -20.58
CA GLY A 244 -19.17 27.35 -21.10
C GLY A 244 -19.11 27.42 -22.62
N GLU A 245 -18.85 28.62 -23.15
CA GLU A 245 -18.61 28.83 -24.57
C GLU A 245 -17.11 28.62 -24.88
N SER A 246 -16.83 27.90 -25.98
CA SER A 246 -15.47 27.81 -26.51
C SER A 246 -15.12 29.12 -27.23
N GLN A 247 -13.99 29.70 -26.93
CA GLN A 247 -13.50 30.93 -27.57
C GLN A 247 -12.52 30.64 -28.73
N GLY A 248 -12.79 29.64 -29.53
CA GLY A 248 -11.93 29.20 -30.64
C GLY A 248 -10.80 28.29 -30.19
N GLU A 249 -10.97 27.63 -29.08
CA GLU A 249 -10.04 26.67 -28.46
C GLU A 249 -10.66 25.26 -28.48
N ASP A 250 -9.83 24.22 -28.48
CA ASP A 250 -10.28 22.82 -28.41
C ASP A 250 -10.98 22.48 -27.09
N TYR A 251 -10.69 23.23 -26.03
CA TYR A 251 -11.23 23.02 -24.68
C TYR A 251 -12.11 24.17 -24.22
N PRO A 252 -13.39 23.94 -23.91
CA PRO A 252 -14.30 24.99 -23.43
C PRO A 252 -13.94 25.44 -22.02
N ASP A 253 -14.16 26.76 -21.75
CA ASP A 253 -14.17 27.26 -20.38
C ASP A 253 -15.24 26.53 -19.55
N GLN A 254 -15.00 26.38 -18.25
CA GLN A 254 -16.04 25.96 -17.32
C GLN A 254 -16.61 27.17 -16.58
N LEU A 255 -17.91 27.17 -16.34
CA LEU A 255 -18.57 28.05 -15.39
C LEU A 255 -18.65 27.34 -14.05
N VAL A 256 -18.32 28.03 -12.96
CA VAL A 256 -18.55 27.51 -11.60
C VAL A 256 -19.92 27.96 -11.14
N VAL A 257 -20.85 27.02 -10.94
CA VAL A 257 -22.22 27.28 -10.53
C VAL A 257 -22.43 26.84 -9.08
N VAL A 258 -22.96 27.75 -8.26
CA VAL A 258 -23.22 27.50 -6.84
C VAL A 258 -24.66 27.77 -6.51
N HIS A 259 -25.35 26.81 -5.94
CA HIS A 259 -26.68 26.92 -5.38
C HIS A 259 -26.61 26.95 -3.86
N PHE A 260 -27.25 27.91 -3.23
CA PHE A 260 -27.33 28.06 -1.78
C PHE A 260 -28.72 27.74 -1.26
N GLY A 261 -28.83 26.96 -0.18
CA GLY A 261 -30.10 26.70 0.51
C GLY A 261 -31.14 26.01 -0.36
N LEU A 262 -30.80 24.93 -1.02
CA LEU A 262 -31.68 24.19 -1.93
C LEU A 262 -32.97 23.68 -1.25
N ASP A 263 -32.92 23.47 0.06
CA ASP A 263 -34.05 23.08 0.93
C ASP A 263 -35.07 24.19 1.13
N THR A 264 -34.66 25.47 1.07
CA THR A 264 -35.50 26.65 1.34
C THR A 264 -35.86 27.45 0.09
N GLY A 265 -35.63 26.89 -1.10
CA GLY A 265 -35.98 27.51 -2.38
C GLY A 265 -34.83 28.06 -3.17
N GLY A 266 -33.65 28.16 -2.55
CA GLY A 266 -32.35 28.38 -3.17
C GLY A 266 -32.14 29.71 -3.90
N ARG A 267 -30.90 30.22 -3.86
CA ARG A 267 -30.37 31.25 -4.75
C ARG A 267 -29.22 30.67 -5.53
N MET A 268 -28.93 31.14 -6.72
CA MET A 268 -27.81 30.71 -7.56
C MET A 268 -26.87 31.88 -7.78
N GLN A 269 -25.57 31.57 -7.75
CA GLN A 269 -24.50 32.43 -8.25
C GLN A 269 -23.63 31.65 -9.25
N THR A 270 -23.07 32.37 -10.21
CA THR A 270 -22.24 31.76 -11.24
C THR A 270 -20.98 32.61 -11.43
N PHE A 271 -19.83 31.96 -11.37
CA PHE A 271 -18.56 32.55 -11.78
C PHE A 271 -18.36 32.29 -13.27
N ASP A 272 -18.14 33.36 -14.02
CA ASP A 272 -17.85 33.32 -15.45
C ASP A 272 -16.52 34.02 -15.70
N ALA A 273 -15.50 33.23 -15.96
CA ALA A 273 -14.14 33.71 -16.22
C ALA A 273 -14.08 34.74 -17.35
N GLY A 274 -14.84 34.54 -18.41
CA GLY A 274 -14.88 35.45 -19.57
C GLY A 274 -15.43 36.85 -19.27
N ASN A 275 -16.17 37.00 -18.19
CA ASN A 275 -16.81 38.25 -17.77
C ASN A 275 -16.27 38.83 -16.45
N HIS A 276 -15.38 38.12 -15.74
CA HIS A 276 -14.83 38.59 -14.47
C HIS A 276 -13.65 39.56 -14.67
N PRO A 277 -13.67 40.77 -14.07
CA PRO A 277 -12.67 41.81 -14.37
C PRO A 277 -11.23 41.46 -13.92
N ASP A 278 -11.07 40.65 -12.88
CA ASP A 278 -9.78 40.29 -12.28
C ASP A 278 -9.28 38.93 -12.77
N PHE A 279 -10.01 38.25 -13.68
CA PHE A 279 -9.59 36.94 -14.19
C PHE A 279 -8.54 37.11 -15.30
N PRO A 280 -7.40 36.44 -15.23
CA PRO A 280 -6.34 36.53 -16.23
C PRO A 280 -6.77 35.92 -17.58
N ALA A 281 -6.67 36.67 -18.66
CA ALA A 281 -7.18 36.26 -19.97
C ALA A 281 -6.47 35.05 -20.58
N GLU A 282 -5.24 34.79 -20.15
CA GLU A 282 -4.40 33.67 -20.57
C GLU A 282 -4.81 32.34 -19.94
N TYR A 283 -5.77 32.32 -18.98
CA TYR A 283 -6.26 31.11 -18.33
C TYR A 283 -7.73 30.83 -18.65
N ARG A 284 -8.12 29.58 -18.42
CA ARG A 284 -9.51 29.11 -18.42
C ARG A 284 -9.79 28.32 -17.14
N VAL A 285 -11.04 28.26 -16.71
CA VAL A 285 -11.47 27.32 -15.69
C VAL A 285 -11.52 25.93 -16.32
N ALA A 286 -10.86 24.97 -15.70
CA ALA A 286 -10.68 23.62 -16.25
C ALA A 286 -11.50 22.60 -15.45
N SER A 287 -12.10 21.63 -16.16
CA SER A 287 -12.86 20.54 -15.54
C SER A 287 -11.98 19.61 -14.70
N GLU A 288 -10.72 19.47 -15.05
CA GLU A 288 -9.78 18.58 -14.37
C GLU A 288 -9.44 19.00 -12.93
N GLY A 289 -9.73 20.25 -12.57
CA GLY A 289 -9.47 20.79 -11.22
C GLY A 289 -10.61 20.56 -10.23
N GLY A 290 -11.78 20.16 -10.73
CA GLY A 290 -13.01 20.06 -9.92
C GLY A 290 -13.44 21.38 -9.28
N VAL A 291 -14.40 21.30 -8.35
CA VAL A 291 -14.82 22.41 -7.49
C VAL A 291 -14.96 21.90 -6.06
N SER A 292 -14.56 22.72 -5.07
CA SER A 292 -14.78 22.39 -3.65
C SER A 292 -15.16 23.65 -2.86
N PHE A 293 -15.96 23.47 -1.79
CA PHE A 293 -16.29 24.57 -0.89
C PHE A 293 -15.20 24.79 0.16
N ALA A 294 -15.05 26.04 0.61
CA ALA A 294 -14.48 26.30 1.91
C ALA A 294 -15.46 25.85 3.00
N GLU A 295 -14.95 25.32 4.13
CA GLU A 295 -15.76 24.85 5.27
C GLU A 295 -16.74 25.92 5.77
N ASP A 296 -16.29 27.18 5.85
CA ASP A 296 -17.11 28.29 6.30
C ASP A 296 -18.18 28.74 5.25
N GLY A 297 -18.18 28.12 4.06
CA GLY A 297 -19.09 28.43 2.95
C GLY A 297 -18.90 29.82 2.35
N SER A 298 -17.78 30.49 2.61
CA SER A 298 -17.50 31.84 2.11
C SER A 298 -17.03 31.88 0.66
N ARG A 299 -16.49 30.78 0.15
CA ARG A 299 -15.85 30.68 -1.17
C ARG A 299 -15.85 29.26 -1.73
N VAL A 300 -15.49 29.13 -2.99
CA VAL A 300 -15.15 27.84 -3.62
C VAL A 300 -13.75 27.91 -4.21
N PHE A 301 -13.15 26.74 -4.32
CA PHE A 301 -11.85 26.49 -4.98
C PHE A 301 -12.09 25.73 -6.27
N PHE A 302 -11.29 26.03 -7.30
CA PHE A 302 -11.33 25.36 -8.60
C PHE A 302 -10.00 25.47 -9.33
N GLY A 303 -9.83 24.67 -10.37
CA GLY A 303 -8.59 24.59 -11.13
C GLY A 303 -8.59 25.47 -12.39
N LEU A 304 -7.42 26.07 -12.68
CA LEU A 304 -7.19 26.80 -13.93
C LEU A 304 -6.16 26.08 -14.80
N LYS A 305 -6.32 26.21 -16.13
CA LYS A 305 -5.31 25.87 -17.14
C LYS A 305 -5.03 27.05 -18.03
N GLU A 306 -3.83 27.07 -18.58
CA GLU A 306 -3.50 28.02 -19.65
C GLU A 306 -4.31 27.73 -20.90
N ARG A 307 -4.69 28.80 -21.62
CA ARG A 307 -5.34 28.68 -22.93
C ARG A 307 -4.29 28.27 -23.95
N VAL A 308 -4.58 27.24 -24.71
CA VAL A 308 -3.75 26.80 -25.84
C VAL A 308 -4.38 27.33 -27.11
N SER A 309 -3.61 27.95 -27.98
CA SER A 309 -4.11 28.41 -29.29
C SER A 309 -4.16 27.24 -30.28
N ASP A 310 -5.15 27.20 -31.15
CA ASP A 310 -5.37 26.16 -32.20
C ASP A 310 -4.13 25.86 -33.09
N GLU A 311 -3.02 26.62 -32.95
CA GLU A 311 -1.79 26.40 -33.69
C GLU A 311 -0.79 25.46 -32.99
N GLU A 312 -1.01 25.10 -31.70
CA GLU A 312 -0.08 24.28 -30.91
C GLU A 312 -0.58 22.86 -30.57
N ASP A 313 -1.87 22.54 -30.78
CA ASP A 313 -2.49 21.25 -30.39
C ASP A 313 -2.67 20.23 -31.53
N ASP A 314 -1.93 20.34 -32.65
CA ASP A 314 -1.85 19.26 -33.64
C ASP A 314 -1.02 18.04 -33.13
N GLU A 315 -1.17 17.64 -31.87
CA GLU A 315 -0.74 16.31 -31.42
C GLU A 315 -1.81 15.28 -31.81
N PRO A 316 -1.46 14.26 -32.58
CA PRO A 316 -2.43 13.22 -32.97
C PRO A 316 -2.92 12.46 -31.73
N GLU A 317 -4.24 12.30 -31.61
CA GLU A 317 -4.83 11.39 -30.62
C GLU A 317 -4.12 10.02 -30.71
N GLU A 318 -3.52 9.58 -29.60
CA GLU A 318 -2.98 8.23 -29.47
C GLU A 318 -4.11 7.23 -29.64
N GLU A 319 -4.21 6.62 -30.82
CA GLU A 319 -4.95 5.38 -30.97
C GLU A 319 -4.30 4.34 -30.04
N GLU A 320 -5.12 3.73 -29.18
CA GLU A 320 -4.73 2.63 -28.31
C GLU A 320 -3.85 1.63 -29.09
N ALA A 321 -2.63 1.44 -28.61
CA ALA A 321 -1.65 0.54 -29.22
C ALA A 321 -2.22 -0.88 -29.30
N THR A 322 -2.65 -1.27 -30.46
CA THR A 322 -2.85 -2.69 -30.79
C THR A 322 -1.48 -3.34 -30.93
N GLU A 323 -1.27 -4.40 -30.15
CA GLU A 323 -0.05 -5.22 -30.18
C GLU A 323 0.40 -5.55 -31.61
N PRO A 324 1.72 -5.54 -31.89
CA PRO A 324 2.23 -5.87 -33.22
C PRO A 324 1.97 -7.35 -33.52
N LYS A 325 1.37 -7.60 -34.66
CA LYS A 325 1.32 -8.95 -35.23
C LYS A 325 2.72 -9.31 -35.73
N ASP A 326 3.19 -10.48 -35.29
CA ASP A 326 4.40 -11.13 -35.85
C ASP A 326 4.28 -11.30 -37.35
N ASP A 327 5.07 -10.55 -38.11
CA ASP A 327 5.35 -10.82 -39.51
C ASP A 327 6.74 -11.48 -39.62
N GLU A 328 6.73 -12.69 -40.17
CA GLU A 328 7.93 -13.47 -40.45
C GLU A 328 8.89 -12.69 -41.35
N VAL A 329 10.12 -12.50 -40.90
CA VAL A 329 11.20 -11.95 -41.71
C VAL A 329 11.83 -13.06 -42.53
N GLU A 330 11.46 -13.18 -43.80
CA GLU A 330 12.26 -13.89 -44.81
C GLU A 330 13.46 -13.01 -45.19
N ILE A 331 14.65 -13.58 -45.00
CA ILE A 331 15.90 -12.95 -45.49
C ILE A 331 16.05 -13.34 -46.98
N GLU A 332 15.78 -12.43 -47.89
CA GLU A 332 16.20 -12.52 -49.28
C GLU A 332 17.36 -11.57 -49.60
N ASP A 333 18.26 -12.05 -50.42
CA ASP A 333 19.50 -11.43 -50.85
C ASP A 333 19.29 -10.07 -51.56
N ALA A 334 20.19 -9.13 -51.27
CA ALA A 334 20.21 -7.83 -51.89
C ALA A 334 20.48 -7.86 -53.38
N ASP A 335 19.53 -7.41 -54.18
CA ASP A 335 19.77 -6.98 -55.56
C ASP A 335 19.28 -5.52 -55.72
N GLU A 336 20.16 -4.68 -56.23
CA GLU A 336 19.90 -3.24 -56.42
C GLU A 336 18.82 -3.04 -57.52
N SER A 337 17.64 -2.59 -57.10
CA SER A 337 16.67 -1.97 -58.03
C SER A 337 16.06 -0.73 -57.39
N GLU A 338 16.15 0.41 -58.06
CA GLU A 338 15.46 1.65 -57.73
C GLU A 338 13.97 1.37 -57.54
N SER A 339 13.50 1.42 -56.27
CA SER A 339 12.08 1.32 -55.95
C SER A 339 11.43 2.69 -56.04
N GLU A 340 10.37 2.81 -56.82
CA GLU A 340 9.43 3.94 -56.79
C GLU A 340 8.81 3.99 -55.40
N THR A 341 9.14 5.04 -54.60
CA THR A 341 8.48 5.35 -53.35
C THR A 341 6.99 5.54 -53.53
N THR A 342 6.19 4.72 -52.86
CA THR A 342 4.72 4.80 -52.89
C THR A 342 4.26 6.02 -52.06
N ASN A 343 3.05 6.53 -52.30
CA ASN A 343 2.48 7.64 -51.52
C ASN A 343 2.43 7.35 -50.02
N ALA A 344 2.29 6.09 -49.62
CA ALA A 344 2.30 5.67 -48.19
C ALA A 344 3.67 5.89 -47.52
N ASP A 345 4.79 5.87 -48.25
CA ASP A 345 6.11 6.16 -47.68
C ASP A 345 6.36 7.68 -47.54
N ARG A 346 5.64 8.51 -48.32
CA ARG A 346 5.73 9.97 -48.19
C ARG A 346 4.95 10.51 -47.01
N ASP A 347 3.86 9.86 -46.61
CA ASP A 347 3.11 10.27 -45.40
C ASP A 347 3.91 9.98 -44.12
N LYS A 348 4.71 8.91 -44.08
CA LYS A 348 5.64 8.62 -42.96
C LYS A 348 6.77 9.65 -42.80
N ASP A 349 7.14 10.39 -43.87
CA ASP A 349 8.12 11.47 -43.80
C ASP A 349 7.56 12.73 -43.12
N LEU A 350 6.25 12.78 -42.79
CA LEU A 350 5.60 13.89 -42.12
C LEU A 350 5.47 13.67 -40.59
N ASP A 351 5.65 12.42 -40.14
CA ASP A 351 5.67 12.14 -38.70
C ASP A 351 6.89 12.78 -38.04
N PRO A 352 6.76 13.37 -36.85
CA PRO A 352 7.91 13.88 -36.12
C PRO A 352 8.87 12.74 -35.81
N PRO A 353 10.20 13.00 -35.81
CA PRO A 353 11.16 11.95 -35.47
C PRO A 353 10.97 11.47 -34.04
N GLY A 354 10.83 10.15 -33.83
CA GLY A 354 10.72 9.53 -32.51
C GLY A 354 12.05 9.62 -31.74
N VAL A 355 12.39 10.82 -31.20
CA VAL A 355 13.62 11.08 -30.47
C VAL A 355 13.35 11.85 -29.20
N ASP A 356 13.76 11.30 -28.05
CA ASP A 356 13.80 12.02 -26.77
C ASP A 356 15.13 12.73 -26.62
N VAL A 357 15.10 14.02 -26.28
CA VAL A 357 16.31 14.82 -26.07
C VAL A 357 16.58 14.96 -24.57
N TRP A 358 17.47 14.14 -24.03
CA TRP A 358 17.89 14.22 -22.63
C TRP A 358 18.95 15.31 -22.48
N HIS A 359 18.61 16.37 -21.76
CA HIS A 359 19.50 17.49 -21.59
C HIS A 359 20.00 17.61 -20.14
N TRP A 360 21.29 17.91 -19.93
CA TRP A 360 21.89 18.02 -18.60
C TRP A 360 21.30 19.12 -17.70
N LYS A 361 20.55 20.06 -18.26
CA LYS A 361 19.83 21.13 -17.54
C LYS A 361 18.38 20.78 -17.22
N ASP A 362 17.91 19.63 -17.64
CA ASP A 362 16.53 19.22 -17.35
C ASP A 362 16.34 19.21 -15.83
N PRO A 363 15.36 19.95 -15.27
CA PRO A 363 15.11 19.97 -13.85
C PRO A 363 14.66 18.59 -13.35
N VAL A 364 14.02 17.82 -14.22
CA VAL A 364 13.55 16.45 -14.00
C VAL A 364 14.01 15.60 -15.18
N VAL A 365 14.61 14.45 -14.92
CA VAL A 365 15.08 13.53 -15.96
C VAL A 365 13.94 13.02 -16.85
N GLN A 366 14.18 12.83 -18.16
CA GLN A 366 13.15 12.46 -19.16
C GLN A 366 12.28 11.26 -18.76
N PRO A 367 12.82 10.13 -18.26
CA PRO A 367 11.97 9.01 -17.84
C PRO A 367 10.98 9.39 -16.72
N ARG A 368 11.39 10.30 -15.81
CA ARG A 368 10.51 10.80 -14.77
C ARG A 368 9.42 11.71 -15.33
N GLN A 369 9.74 12.52 -16.32
CA GLN A 369 8.74 13.34 -17.03
C GLN A 369 7.71 12.43 -17.71
N GLY A 370 8.14 11.34 -18.38
CA GLY A 370 7.25 10.35 -18.98
C GLY A 370 6.29 9.72 -17.96
N VAL A 371 6.81 9.29 -16.80
CA VAL A 371 5.97 8.74 -15.71
C VAL A 371 4.97 9.78 -15.18
N LEU A 372 5.33 11.05 -15.15
CA LEU A 372 4.50 12.16 -14.66
C LEU A 372 3.59 12.78 -15.74
N ALA A 373 3.77 12.43 -17.01
CA ALA A 373 3.09 13.08 -18.14
C ALA A 373 1.55 13.14 -17.98
N GLY A 374 0.91 12.01 -17.60
CA GLY A 374 -0.52 11.98 -17.35
C GLY A 374 -0.98 12.91 -16.22
N ARG A 375 -0.22 12.98 -15.14
CA ARG A 375 -0.49 13.92 -14.05
C ARG A 375 -0.28 15.38 -14.50
N ASP A 376 0.80 15.65 -15.20
CA ASP A 376 1.15 17.01 -15.64
C ASP A 376 0.19 17.48 -16.75
N LYS A 377 -0.28 16.58 -17.62
CA LYS A 377 -1.35 16.87 -18.58
C LYS A 377 -2.65 17.30 -17.91
N ASN A 378 -2.99 16.70 -16.76
CA ASN A 378 -4.22 16.99 -16.00
C ASN A 378 -4.01 18.01 -14.87
N TYR A 379 -2.81 18.57 -14.73
CA TYR A 379 -2.51 19.55 -13.72
C TYR A 379 -3.32 20.84 -13.91
N THR A 380 -3.79 21.43 -12.81
CA THR A 380 -4.48 22.72 -12.77
C THR A 380 -3.92 23.62 -11.70
N TYR A 381 -3.91 24.92 -11.94
CA TYR A 381 -3.53 25.92 -10.94
C TYR A 381 -4.69 26.19 -10.01
N LEU A 382 -4.53 25.94 -8.71
CA LEU A 382 -5.55 26.18 -7.71
C LEU A 382 -5.90 27.68 -7.67
N SER A 383 -7.19 27.98 -7.61
CA SER A 383 -7.74 29.33 -7.48
C SER A 383 -8.96 29.33 -6.58
N SER A 384 -9.42 30.51 -6.17
CA SER A 384 -10.57 30.69 -5.31
C SER A 384 -11.50 31.80 -5.82
N TRP A 385 -12.79 31.66 -5.53
CA TRP A 385 -13.82 32.70 -5.73
C TRP A 385 -14.62 32.89 -4.45
N THR A 386 -14.56 34.11 -3.89
CA THR A 386 -15.24 34.52 -2.66
C THR A 386 -16.57 35.18 -2.98
N PHE A 387 -17.68 34.71 -2.37
CA PHE A 387 -19.04 35.12 -2.74
C PHE A 387 -19.43 36.51 -2.26
N SER A 388 -18.89 37.02 -1.17
CA SER A 388 -19.35 38.26 -0.51
C SER A 388 -19.01 39.53 -1.28
N ASP A 389 -17.90 39.55 -1.98
CA ASP A 389 -17.33 40.69 -2.69
C ASP A 389 -16.95 40.35 -4.14
N ASP A 390 -17.31 39.15 -4.60
CA ASP A 390 -17.01 38.64 -5.94
C ASP A 390 -15.51 38.62 -6.25
N ALA A 391 -14.68 38.39 -5.22
CA ALA A 391 -13.21 38.41 -5.37
C ALA A 391 -12.69 37.10 -5.94
N PHE A 392 -11.85 37.19 -6.97
CA PHE A 392 -11.11 36.06 -7.55
C PHE A 392 -9.65 36.13 -7.15
N ALA A 393 -9.05 34.96 -6.79
CA ALA A 393 -7.63 34.86 -6.54
C ALA A 393 -7.02 33.61 -7.18
N LYS A 394 -5.95 33.80 -7.99
CA LYS A 394 -5.10 32.71 -8.46
C LYS A 394 -4.08 32.38 -7.36
N LEU A 395 -4.16 31.17 -6.78
CA LEU A 395 -3.35 30.77 -5.63
C LEU A 395 -2.04 30.13 -6.07
N ALA A 396 -2.08 29.25 -7.07
CA ALA A 396 -0.92 28.54 -7.61
C ALA A 396 -0.34 29.21 -8.87
N ASP A 397 0.93 28.95 -9.17
CA ASP A 397 1.63 29.32 -10.41
C ASP A 397 2.76 28.32 -10.72
N ASP A 398 3.59 28.58 -11.74
CA ASP A 398 4.67 27.68 -12.17
C ASP A 398 5.73 27.41 -11.11
N ASN A 399 5.97 28.35 -10.22
CA ASN A 399 6.94 28.19 -9.13
C ASN A 399 6.32 27.47 -7.93
N ILE A 400 5.06 27.81 -7.63
CA ILE A 400 4.30 27.21 -6.51
C ILE A 400 3.14 26.43 -7.11
N ARG A 401 3.44 25.30 -7.72
CA ARG A 401 2.45 24.43 -8.35
C ARG A 401 1.57 23.68 -7.34
N SER A 402 2.10 23.31 -6.18
CA SER A 402 1.38 22.56 -5.17
C SER A 402 1.03 23.45 -3.97
N ILE A 403 -0.25 23.55 -3.68
CA ILE A 403 -0.77 24.25 -2.49
C ILE A 403 -1.66 23.29 -1.73
N SER A 404 -1.32 23.06 -0.45
CA SER A 404 -2.18 22.34 0.49
C SER A 404 -2.95 23.35 1.31
N LEU A 405 -4.28 23.33 1.21
CA LEU A 405 -5.14 24.19 2.03
C LEU A 405 -5.01 23.83 3.50
N THR A 406 -5.05 24.83 4.39
CA THR A 406 -5.17 24.61 5.84
C THR A 406 -6.59 24.13 6.16
N GLY A 407 -6.81 23.54 7.35
CA GLY A 407 -8.12 23.02 7.69
C GLY A 407 -9.23 24.08 7.66
N ASN A 408 -8.97 25.29 8.16
CA ASN A 408 -9.92 26.41 8.03
C ASN A 408 -9.98 27.04 6.63
N GLN A 409 -9.07 26.64 5.72
CA GLN A 409 -8.97 27.05 4.32
C GLN A 409 -8.86 28.55 4.06
N HIS A 410 -8.59 29.35 5.11
CA HIS A 410 -8.28 30.79 4.94
C HIS A 410 -6.86 30.99 4.39
N HIS A 411 -6.01 29.98 4.55
CA HIS A 411 -4.66 29.96 4.04
C HIS A 411 -4.38 28.64 3.31
N GLY A 412 -3.36 28.65 2.49
CA GLY A 412 -2.74 27.47 1.92
C GLY A 412 -1.24 27.49 2.16
N VAL A 413 -0.62 26.32 2.15
CA VAL A 413 0.85 26.17 2.18
C VAL A 413 1.33 25.74 0.81
N GLY A 414 2.14 26.58 0.19
CA GLY A 414 2.74 26.37 -1.12
C GLY A 414 4.22 26.03 -1.03
N TYR A 415 4.69 25.19 -1.96
CA TYR A 415 6.07 24.73 -2.04
C TYR A 415 6.72 25.19 -3.34
N ASP A 416 7.83 25.91 -3.23
CA ASP A 416 8.70 26.28 -4.37
C ASP A 416 10.00 25.47 -4.30
N LEU A 417 10.12 24.49 -5.20
CA LEU A 417 11.32 23.66 -5.34
C LEU A 417 12.29 24.20 -6.41
N THR A 418 11.90 25.23 -7.16
CA THR A 418 12.65 25.79 -8.29
C THR A 418 14.08 26.23 -7.92
N PRO A 419 14.33 26.86 -6.74
CA PRO A 419 15.68 27.28 -6.35
C PRO A 419 16.65 26.10 -6.12
N TYR A 420 16.13 24.87 -5.95
CA TYR A 420 16.90 23.69 -5.58
C TYR A 420 16.96 22.64 -6.68
N GLN A 421 16.50 22.96 -7.88
CA GLN A 421 16.55 22.06 -9.02
C GLN A 421 17.86 22.18 -9.81
N PRO A 422 18.35 21.07 -10.40
CA PRO A 422 17.81 19.71 -10.26
C PRO A 422 18.05 19.15 -8.86
N ALA A 423 17.03 18.47 -8.30
CA ALA A 423 17.13 17.81 -7.01
C ALA A 423 17.91 16.49 -7.15
N LEU A 424 19.21 16.54 -6.88
CA LEU A 424 20.12 15.39 -7.07
C LEU A 424 20.16 14.46 -5.84
N ARG A 425 19.75 14.94 -4.68
CA ARG A 425 19.71 14.21 -3.41
C ARG A 425 18.38 14.43 -2.71
N GLU A 426 18.36 15.22 -1.63
CA GLU A 426 17.16 15.63 -0.92
C GLU A 426 16.34 16.62 -1.76
N THR A 427 15.02 16.57 -1.63
CA THR A 427 14.11 17.54 -2.24
C THR A 427 13.86 18.68 -1.27
N TRP A 428 14.52 19.80 -1.53
CA TRP A 428 14.37 21.03 -0.74
C TRP A 428 13.33 21.95 -1.37
N ASN A 429 12.61 22.69 -0.51
CA ASN A 429 11.60 23.67 -0.92
C ASN A 429 11.74 24.96 -0.11
N ASP A 430 11.42 26.09 -0.73
CA ASP A 430 10.97 27.26 -0.01
C ASP A 430 9.46 27.13 0.25
N VAL A 431 9.02 27.50 1.45
CA VAL A 431 7.62 27.34 1.86
C VAL A 431 6.97 28.71 2.01
N TYR A 432 5.77 28.80 1.41
CA TYR A 432 4.95 30.00 1.40
C TYR A 432 3.63 29.75 2.10
N VAL A 433 3.18 30.72 2.91
CA VAL A 433 1.78 30.81 3.32
C VAL A 433 1.05 31.69 2.32
N VAL A 434 -0.07 31.21 1.80
CA VAL A 434 -0.87 31.84 0.76
C VAL A 434 -2.23 32.20 1.34
N ASP A 435 -2.61 33.45 1.35
CA ASP A 435 -3.95 33.91 1.70
C ASP A 435 -4.92 33.52 0.59
N THR A 436 -5.94 32.73 0.91
CA THR A 436 -6.86 32.16 -0.10
C THR A 436 -7.91 33.17 -0.63
N HIS A 437 -8.08 34.31 0.04
CA HIS A 437 -8.97 35.35 -0.43
C HIS A 437 -8.29 36.29 -1.43
N THR A 438 -7.00 36.60 -1.17
CA THR A 438 -6.27 37.62 -1.95
C THR A 438 -5.21 37.05 -2.88
N GLY A 439 -4.83 35.80 -2.72
CA GLY A 439 -3.69 35.19 -3.41
C GLY A 439 -2.32 35.73 -2.98
N VAL A 440 -2.26 36.57 -1.94
CA VAL A 440 -0.99 37.11 -1.42
C VAL A 440 -0.19 35.98 -0.78
N ARG A 441 1.11 35.95 -1.12
CA ARG A 441 2.04 34.89 -0.68
C ARG A 441 3.13 35.47 0.20
N GLU A 442 3.42 34.82 1.30
CA GLU A 442 4.51 35.16 2.20
C GLU A 442 5.44 33.97 2.35
N ARG A 443 6.73 34.11 1.99
CA ARG A 443 7.72 33.08 2.22
C ARG A 443 8.03 32.99 3.71
N VAL A 444 7.76 31.84 4.31
CA VAL A 444 7.93 31.61 5.76
C VAL A 444 9.14 30.74 6.06
N LEU A 445 9.53 29.86 5.16
CA LEU A 445 10.69 28.99 5.34
C LEU A 445 11.51 28.90 4.06
N GLU A 446 12.81 28.80 4.22
CA GLU A 446 13.76 28.50 3.15
C GLU A 446 14.37 27.11 3.38
N ARG A 447 14.55 26.36 2.32
CA ARG A 447 15.29 25.10 2.30
C ARG A 447 14.81 24.12 3.38
N ILE A 448 13.61 23.60 3.22
CA ILE A 448 13.01 22.57 4.08
C ILE A 448 12.48 21.42 3.22
N GLU A 449 12.55 20.18 3.71
CA GLU A 449 12.00 19.04 2.96
C GLU A 449 10.48 19.03 2.96
N ASN A 450 9.88 19.20 4.12
CA ASN A 450 8.44 19.10 4.30
C ASN A 450 7.97 19.86 5.52
N VAL A 451 6.74 20.33 5.47
CA VAL A 451 6.03 20.91 6.62
C VAL A 451 4.64 20.30 6.74
N VAL A 452 3.99 20.53 7.87
CA VAL A 452 2.61 20.05 8.13
C VAL A 452 1.79 21.19 8.70
N THR A 453 0.61 21.42 8.16
CA THR A 453 -0.35 22.37 8.72
C THR A 453 -1.09 21.77 9.91
N SER A 454 -1.42 22.60 10.88
CA SER A 454 -2.36 22.21 11.93
C SER A 454 -3.80 22.14 11.37
N PRO A 455 -4.73 21.36 11.99
CA PRO A 455 -6.09 21.18 11.51
C PRO A 455 -6.88 22.49 11.32
N ASP A 456 -6.82 23.41 12.28
CA ASP A 456 -7.48 24.72 12.17
C ASP A 456 -6.64 25.76 11.39
N GLY A 457 -5.41 25.38 10.98
CA GLY A 457 -4.56 26.23 10.15
C GLY A 457 -3.87 27.41 10.84
N TYR A 458 -3.80 27.40 12.18
CA TYR A 458 -3.10 28.48 12.90
C TYR A 458 -1.59 28.32 12.90
N PHE A 459 -1.08 27.09 12.67
CA PHE A 459 0.34 26.79 12.71
C PHE A 459 0.81 25.97 11.51
N VAL A 460 2.07 26.19 11.13
CA VAL A 460 2.85 25.32 10.25
C VAL A 460 3.94 24.65 11.08
N LEU A 461 3.89 23.32 11.21
CA LEU A 461 4.84 22.52 11.95
C LEU A 461 5.93 22.00 11.01
N TYR A 462 7.19 22.06 11.43
CA TYR A 462 8.33 21.56 10.66
C TYR A 462 9.45 21.04 11.57
N PHE A 463 10.31 20.20 10.98
CA PHE A 463 11.46 19.63 11.67
C PHE A 463 12.75 20.17 11.07
N ARG A 464 13.65 20.69 11.90
CA ARG A 464 14.94 21.25 11.47
C ARG A 464 15.95 21.24 12.63
N GLY A 465 17.20 20.81 12.34
CA GLY A 465 18.28 20.88 13.31
C GLY A 465 18.02 20.01 14.55
N ASP A 466 17.46 18.82 14.36
CA ASP A 466 17.08 17.83 15.37
C ASP A 466 15.88 18.22 16.26
N ASP A 467 15.24 19.38 16.02
CA ASP A 467 14.12 19.91 16.76
C ASP A 467 12.84 20.10 15.94
N TRP A 468 11.70 20.03 16.62
CA TRP A 468 10.41 20.44 16.11
C TRP A 468 10.17 21.93 16.33
N TRP A 469 9.67 22.57 15.30
CA TRP A 469 9.37 24.00 15.24
C TRP A 469 7.94 24.24 14.80
N SER A 470 7.31 25.30 15.30
CA SER A 470 6.07 25.85 14.77
C SER A 470 6.29 27.24 14.19
N TYR A 471 5.53 27.58 13.15
CA TYR A 471 5.33 28.93 12.67
C TYR A 471 3.89 29.33 12.92
N SER A 472 3.66 30.39 13.70
CA SER A 472 2.33 30.97 13.92
C SER A 472 1.95 31.84 12.72
N VAL A 473 0.88 31.46 11.99
CA VAL A 473 0.39 32.21 10.82
C VAL A 473 -0.07 33.62 11.22
N ALA A 474 -0.73 33.75 12.38
CA ALA A 474 -1.23 35.04 12.86
C ALA A 474 -0.13 35.97 13.40
N GLU A 475 0.82 35.41 14.17
CA GLU A 475 1.88 36.22 14.81
C GLU A 475 3.11 36.41 13.91
N ARG A 476 3.24 35.56 12.86
CA ARG A 476 4.39 35.52 11.94
C ARG A 476 5.72 35.27 12.65
N GLU A 477 5.68 34.37 13.62
CA GLU A 477 6.84 34.04 14.45
C GLU A 477 7.13 32.53 14.42
N HIS A 478 8.40 32.17 14.42
CA HIS A 478 8.88 30.81 14.58
C HIS A 478 9.22 30.53 16.02
N ARG A 479 8.89 29.33 16.51
CA ARG A 479 9.20 28.90 17.88
C ARG A 479 9.75 27.50 17.86
N ASN A 480 10.85 27.27 18.56
CA ASN A 480 11.35 25.94 18.82
C ASN A 480 10.49 25.29 19.91
N LEU A 481 9.92 24.12 19.62
CA LEU A 481 9.00 23.42 20.50
C LEU A 481 9.71 22.42 21.41
N THR A 482 10.92 22.01 21.10
CA THR A 482 11.58 20.86 21.72
C THR A 482 12.98 21.14 22.29
N GLU A 483 13.56 22.34 22.11
CA GLU A 483 14.94 22.66 22.56
C GLU A 483 15.18 22.51 24.06
N ASP A 484 14.15 22.72 24.87
CA ASP A 484 14.24 22.59 26.33
C ASP A 484 13.92 21.17 26.84
N LEU A 485 13.61 20.21 25.97
CA LEU A 485 13.26 18.84 26.34
C LEU A 485 14.49 17.94 26.42
N ASP A 486 14.61 17.17 27.49
CA ASP A 486 15.63 16.12 27.63
C ASP A 486 15.21 14.86 26.81
N ALA A 487 15.08 15.04 25.48
CA ALA A 487 14.68 14.02 24.53
C ALA A 487 15.31 14.28 23.17
N GLN A 488 15.49 13.25 22.36
CA GLN A 488 15.98 13.34 20.99
C GLN A 488 14.86 13.01 20.02
N PHE A 489 14.50 13.96 19.16
CA PHE A 489 13.42 13.82 18.19
C PHE A 489 13.89 13.43 16.78
N ASN A 490 15.21 13.55 16.47
CA ASN A 490 15.80 13.07 15.21
C ASN A 490 15.94 11.54 15.22
N ASN A 491 15.63 10.91 14.10
CA ASN A 491 15.71 9.45 13.94
C ASN A 491 17.15 9.02 13.63
N PHE A 492 18.00 9.07 14.63
CA PHE A 492 19.40 8.63 14.57
C PHE A 492 19.58 7.13 14.31
N THR A 493 18.50 6.33 14.35
CA THR A 493 18.55 4.89 14.05
C THR A 493 18.52 4.61 12.54
N ALA A 494 18.05 5.56 11.74
CA ALA A 494 17.96 5.48 10.29
C ALA A 494 19.22 6.07 9.63
N ILE A 495 20.30 5.29 9.58
CA ILE A 495 21.60 5.71 9.02
C ILE A 495 21.54 5.68 7.49
N TYR A 496 21.31 6.82 6.83
CA TYR A 496 21.19 6.95 5.37
C TYR A 496 22.10 8.04 4.81
N GLY A 497 23.02 8.55 5.13
CA GLY A 497 23.89 9.55 4.49
C GLY A 497 23.19 10.89 4.12
N ARG A 498 22.02 11.15 4.70
CA ARG A 498 21.27 12.40 4.53
C ARG A 498 22.01 13.58 5.18
N GLU A 499 21.70 14.79 4.70
CA GLU A 499 22.24 16.01 5.28
C GLU A 499 21.64 16.32 6.65
N GLU A 500 20.33 16.10 6.81
CA GLU A 500 19.62 16.19 8.08
C GLU A 500 18.87 14.89 8.35
N ASP A 501 18.89 14.41 9.59
CA ASP A 501 18.08 13.28 10.01
C ASP A 501 16.59 13.67 9.99
N ARG A 502 15.73 12.69 9.72
CA ARG A 502 14.28 12.89 9.87
C ARG A 502 13.88 12.73 11.32
N ALA A 503 12.75 13.32 11.69
CA ALA A 503 12.14 13.09 12.98
C ALA A 503 11.64 11.64 13.15
N PHE A 504 11.50 11.18 14.43
CA PHE A 504 10.78 9.94 14.73
C PHE A 504 9.28 9.99 14.40
N GLY A 505 8.75 11.20 14.15
CA GLY A 505 7.39 11.43 13.71
C GLY A 505 6.54 12.22 14.69
N ARG A 506 5.25 12.31 14.38
CA ARG A 506 4.23 13.01 15.18
C ARG A 506 2.90 12.27 15.17
N GLY A 507 2.02 12.62 16.12
CA GLY A 507 0.61 12.23 16.14
C GLY A 507 -0.32 13.37 15.72
N GLN A 508 -1.56 13.31 16.22
CA GLN A 508 -2.57 14.33 15.97
C GLN A 508 -2.34 15.60 16.79
N TRP A 509 -2.95 16.65 16.29
CA TRP A 509 -3.17 17.88 17.04
C TRP A 509 -4.39 17.75 17.96
N THR A 510 -4.53 18.63 18.94
CA THR A 510 -5.78 18.82 19.66
C THR A 510 -6.63 19.90 18.99
N GLU A 511 -7.95 19.86 19.22
CA GLU A 511 -8.88 20.90 18.76
C GLU A 511 -8.37 22.31 19.10
N GLY A 512 -8.58 23.24 18.18
CA GLY A 512 -8.09 24.62 18.31
C GLY A 512 -6.58 24.77 18.18
N ASP A 513 -5.89 23.75 17.63
CA ASP A 513 -4.44 23.73 17.39
C ASP A 513 -3.57 24.00 18.65
N ALA A 514 -4.13 23.74 19.83
CA ALA A 514 -3.47 24.12 21.09
C ALA A 514 -2.18 23.32 21.35
N THR A 515 -2.22 22.00 21.07
CA THR A 515 -1.07 21.10 21.27
C THR A 515 -0.93 20.09 20.15
N VAL A 516 0.26 19.51 20.01
CA VAL A 516 0.57 18.44 19.07
C VAL A 516 1.29 17.30 19.78
N LEU A 517 1.05 16.06 19.33
CA LEU A 517 1.80 14.90 19.83
C LEU A 517 3.08 14.73 19.00
N LEU A 518 4.23 14.70 19.68
CA LEU A 518 5.54 14.50 19.08
C LEU A 518 6.21 13.25 19.65
N TYR A 519 7.06 12.59 18.87
CA TYR A 519 7.69 11.33 19.23
C TYR A 519 9.22 11.44 19.31
N ASP A 520 9.77 10.94 20.42
CA ASP A 520 11.15 10.47 20.44
C ASP A 520 11.23 8.98 20.02
N GLN A 521 12.35 8.32 20.23
CA GLN A 521 12.50 6.90 19.86
C GLN A 521 11.42 6.02 20.48
N TYR A 522 11.08 6.21 21.75
CA TYR A 522 10.19 5.35 22.53
C TYR A 522 8.89 6.01 22.96
N ASP A 523 8.91 7.31 23.22
CA ASP A 523 7.87 7.98 23.97
C ASP A 523 7.14 9.06 23.17
N VAL A 524 5.98 9.42 23.71
CA VAL A 524 5.07 10.42 23.16
C VAL A 524 5.04 11.63 24.10
N TYR A 525 5.18 12.80 23.52
CA TYR A 525 5.11 14.09 24.18
C TYR A 525 3.93 14.88 23.63
N ARG A 526 3.15 15.50 24.52
CA ARG A 526 2.20 16.55 24.15
C ARG A 526 2.90 17.89 24.32
N VAL A 527 2.98 18.65 23.26
CA VAL A 527 3.73 19.92 23.23
C VAL A 527 2.80 21.05 22.80
N ASN A 528 2.82 22.16 23.52
CA ASN A 528 2.05 23.35 23.18
C ASN A 528 2.59 23.98 21.89
N ALA A 529 1.67 24.28 20.95
CA ALA A 529 2.03 24.84 19.66
C ALA A 529 2.74 26.21 19.74
N ASP A 530 2.50 26.95 20.84
CA ASP A 530 3.13 28.25 21.12
C ASP A 530 4.49 28.12 21.85
N GLY A 531 4.98 26.89 22.08
CA GLY A 531 6.24 26.65 22.78
C GLY A 531 6.19 26.89 24.28
N SER A 532 5.02 27.18 24.89
CA SER A 532 4.91 27.54 26.32
C SER A 532 5.08 26.37 27.28
N GLY A 533 5.09 25.14 26.78
CA GLY A 533 5.28 23.95 27.62
C GLY A 533 5.03 22.64 26.95
N SER A 534 5.33 21.56 27.67
CA SER A 534 5.18 20.21 27.19
C SER A 534 4.92 19.22 28.31
N LYS A 535 4.39 18.03 27.97
CA LYS A 535 4.17 16.93 28.91
C LYS A 535 4.51 15.60 28.24
N ARG A 536 5.41 14.81 28.84
CA ARG A 536 5.62 13.42 28.43
C ARG A 536 4.44 12.56 28.86
N LEU A 537 3.87 11.81 27.91
CA LEU A 537 2.65 11.00 28.12
C LEU A 537 2.94 9.53 28.38
N THR A 538 4.05 9.01 27.86
CA THR A 538 4.45 7.61 27.99
C THR A 538 5.85 7.47 28.56
N PHE A 539 6.24 6.28 29.03
CA PHE A 539 7.50 6.04 29.73
C PHE A 539 8.14 4.70 29.30
N GLY A 540 8.27 4.50 27.98
CA GLY A 540 8.73 3.25 27.39
C GLY A 540 10.25 3.07 27.30
N ALA A 541 11.03 4.15 27.41
CA ALA A 541 12.48 4.12 27.19
C ALA A 541 13.23 3.12 28.08
N ALA A 542 12.82 2.98 29.36
CA ALA A 542 13.48 2.08 30.31
C ALA A 542 13.35 0.60 29.92
N ASP A 543 12.22 0.21 29.36
CA ASP A 543 11.90 -1.15 28.93
C ASP A 543 12.06 -1.35 27.42
N GLN A 544 12.50 -0.30 26.72
CA GLN A 544 12.60 -0.27 25.25
C GLN A 544 11.27 -0.59 24.55
N VAL A 545 10.18 -0.06 25.10
CA VAL A 545 8.84 -0.15 24.53
C VAL A 545 8.51 1.14 23.79
N ARG A 546 8.29 1.01 22.49
CA ARG A 546 7.97 2.14 21.61
C ARG A 546 6.47 2.40 21.60
N PHE A 547 6.08 3.62 21.95
CA PHE A 547 4.71 4.08 21.90
C PHE A 547 4.48 4.99 20.68
N ARG A 548 3.36 4.77 19.98
CA ARG A 548 2.90 5.64 18.89
C ARG A 548 1.38 5.75 18.98
N GLN A 549 0.83 6.90 18.67
CA GLN A 549 -0.63 7.04 18.63
C GLN A 549 -1.27 6.01 17.68
N ALA A 550 -2.30 5.33 18.16
CA ALA A 550 -3.19 4.49 17.37
C ALA A 550 -4.50 5.25 17.16
N ARG A 551 -4.68 5.80 15.98
CA ARG A 551 -5.91 6.51 15.62
C ARG A 551 -7.04 5.50 15.46
N VAL A 552 -8.15 5.67 16.18
CA VAL A 552 -9.34 4.81 16.12
C VAL A 552 -10.55 5.53 15.54
N ASP A 553 -10.50 6.86 15.50
CA ASP A 553 -11.43 7.74 14.83
C ASP A 553 -10.72 8.42 13.67
N PHE A 554 -11.28 8.30 12.46
CA PHE A 554 -10.73 8.89 11.24
C PHE A 554 -11.59 10.02 10.68
N GLU A 555 -12.75 10.28 11.29
CA GLU A 555 -13.63 11.40 10.90
C GLU A 555 -13.10 12.73 11.45
N ASN A 556 -12.48 12.71 12.65
CA ASN A 556 -11.92 13.90 13.27
C ASN A 556 -10.40 14.00 13.07
N ASP A 557 -9.94 15.09 12.48
CA ASP A 557 -8.49 15.33 12.28
C ASP A 557 -7.78 15.80 13.54
N ALA A 558 -8.50 16.32 14.53
CA ALA A 558 -8.00 16.74 15.82
C ALA A 558 -8.55 15.91 16.97
N LEU A 559 -7.79 15.84 18.07
CA LEU A 559 -8.21 15.20 19.32
C LEU A 559 -9.12 16.14 20.10
N GLY A 560 -10.33 15.68 20.42
CA GLY A 560 -11.25 16.41 21.26
C GLY A 560 -10.77 16.55 22.71
N ALA A 561 -11.28 17.56 23.42
CA ALA A 561 -10.95 17.80 24.80
C ALA A 561 -11.36 16.61 25.68
N ASN A 562 -10.41 16.01 26.42
CA ASN A 562 -10.58 14.83 27.28
C ASN A 562 -10.94 13.52 26.55
N GLU A 563 -10.83 13.47 25.25
CA GLU A 563 -10.96 12.21 24.53
C GLU A 563 -9.86 11.21 24.92
N PRO A 564 -10.19 9.91 24.99
CA PRO A 564 -9.18 8.88 25.19
C PRO A 564 -8.18 8.85 24.04
N VAL A 565 -6.88 8.89 24.34
CA VAL A 565 -5.83 8.74 23.33
C VAL A 565 -5.26 7.33 23.38
N TYR A 566 -5.40 6.59 22.28
CA TYR A 566 -4.90 5.23 22.19
C TYR A 566 -3.48 5.22 21.66
N PHE A 567 -2.64 4.32 22.20
CA PHE A 567 -1.27 4.13 21.78
C PHE A 567 -1.03 2.66 21.44
N SER A 568 -0.38 2.40 20.31
CA SER A 568 0.28 1.14 20.06
C SER A 568 1.56 1.07 20.90
N ALA A 569 1.85 -0.10 21.44
CA ALA A 569 3.07 -0.38 22.19
C ALA A 569 3.81 -1.56 21.52
N TYR A 570 5.11 -1.42 21.33
CA TYR A 570 5.96 -2.44 20.73
C TYR A 570 7.31 -2.54 21.45
N GLY A 571 7.63 -3.71 21.97
CA GLY A 571 8.90 -3.99 22.65
C GLY A 571 10.02 -4.29 21.64
N ASP A 572 10.98 -3.40 21.52
CA ASP A 572 12.07 -3.54 20.55
C ASP A 572 12.93 -4.79 20.81
N ARG A 573 13.05 -5.20 22.09
CA ARG A 573 13.81 -6.40 22.46
C ARG A 573 12.97 -7.66 22.61
N THR A 574 11.73 -7.54 23.11
CA THR A 574 10.85 -8.69 23.36
C THR A 574 10.00 -9.07 22.14
N LYS A 575 9.75 -8.10 21.25
CA LYS A 575 8.80 -8.17 20.13
C LYS A 575 7.34 -8.29 20.57
N ASP A 576 7.05 -8.15 21.86
CA ASP A 576 5.70 -8.07 22.37
C ASP A 576 4.99 -6.86 21.78
N SER A 577 3.70 -6.96 21.57
CA SER A 577 2.93 -5.82 21.07
C SER A 577 1.54 -5.72 21.69
N GLY A 578 0.94 -4.53 21.59
CA GLY A 578 -0.37 -4.28 22.16
C GLY A 578 -0.79 -2.83 22.10
N TYR A 579 -1.74 -2.49 22.96
CA TYR A 579 -2.33 -1.18 23.03
C TYR A 579 -2.48 -0.69 24.46
N TYR A 580 -2.33 0.61 24.62
CA TYR A 580 -2.56 1.38 25.85
C TYR A 580 -3.52 2.51 25.55
N VAL A 581 -4.16 3.04 26.59
CA VAL A 581 -5.04 4.20 26.49
C VAL A 581 -4.71 5.22 27.56
N LEU A 582 -4.59 6.47 27.18
CA LEU A 582 -4.51 7.61 28.07
C LEU A 582 -5.92 8.15 28.30
N ARG A 583 -6.39 8.13 29.54
CA ARG A 583 -7.74 8.59 29.93
C ARG A 583 -7.68 9.67 30.99
N VAL A 584 -8.55 10.65 30.87
CA VAL A 584 -8.83 11.65 31.93
C VAL A 584 -10.11 11.20 32.61
N ALA A 585 -10.03 10.91 33.91
CA ALA A 585 -11.21 10.50 34.66
C ALA A 585 -12.23 11.67 34.76
N PRO A 586 -13.56 11.40 34.76
CA PRO A 586 -14.58 12.44 34.84
C PRO A 586 -14.36 13.40 36.01
N GLY A 587 -14.33 14.71 35.74
CA GLY A 587 -14.12 15.76 36.74
C GLY A 587 -12.66 15.95 37.19
N ARG A 588 -11.71 15.30 36.53
CA ARG A 588 -10.27 15.49 36.69
C ARG A 588 -9.71 16.42 35.62
N SER A 589 -8.55 16.98 35.89
CA SER A 589 -7.80 17.73 34.88
C SER A 589 -6.96 16.79 34.00
N GLU A 590 -6.54 17.26 32.86
CA GLU A 590 -5.61 16.52 32.00
C GLU A 590 -4.28 16.16 32.69
N ASP A 591 -3.87 16.90 33.67
CA ASP A 591 -2.67 16.59 34.48
C ASP A 591 -2.83 15.31 35.30
N GLU A 592 -4.05 14.88 35.56
CA GLU A 592 -4.40 13.66 36.28
C GLU A 592 -4.74 12.50 35.37
N ALA A 593 -4.41 12.60 34.05
CA ALA A 593 -4.60 11.52 33.09
C ALA A 593 -3.77 10.27 33.46
N THR A 594 -4.36 9.09 33.32
CA THR A 594 -3.69 7.80 33.55
C THR A 594 -3.46 7.08 32.23
N LEU A 595 -2.29 6.45 32.10
CA LEU A 595 -1.97 5.56 30.99
C LEU A 595 -2.26 4.13 31.43
N ASP A 596 -3.33 3.56 30.89
CA ASP A 596 -3.80 2.23 31.25
C ASP A 596 -3.43 1.23 30.13
N GLN A 597 -2.91 0.06 30.51
CA GLN A 597 -2.64 -1.02 29.57
C GLN A 597 -3.96 -1.70 29.18
N LEU A 598 -4.31 -1.72 27.90
CA LEU A 598 -5.43 -2.48 27.38
C LEU A 598 -5.03 -3.93 27.14
N MET A 599 -3.94 -4.12 26.42
CA MET A 599 -3.30 -5.42 26.19
C MET A 599 -1.85 -5.23 25.79
N TYR A 600 -0.96 -6.13 26.20
CA TYR A 600 0.43 -6.18 25.77
C TYR A 600 0.95 -7.60 25.96
N GLU A 601 1.21 -8.31 24.87
CA GLU A 601 1.39 -9.77 24.88
C GLU A 601 2.55 -10.21 23.97
N PRO A 602 3.12 -11.42 24.20
CA PRO A 602 4.15 -12.02 23.34
C PRO A 602 3.53 -12.56 22.04
N ARG A 603 2.95 -11.67 21.26
CA ARG A 603 2.35 -11.90 19.94
C ARG A 603 2.28 -10.62 19.13
N SER A 604 2.00 -10.73 17.85
CA SER A 604 1.64 -9.59 17.04
C SER A 604 0.19 -9.20 17.31
N VAL A 605 -0.02 -7.96 17.79
CA VAL A 605 -1.33 -7.32 17.98
C VAL A 605 -1.37 -6.09 17.09
N SER A 606 -2.39 -5.98 16.23
CA SER A 606 -2.44 -4.93 15.22
C SER A 606 -3.86 -4.53 14.86
N ARG A 607 -4.00 -3.42 14.14
CA ARG A 607 -5.26 -2.90 13.61
C ARG A 607 -6.34 -2.72 14.67
N LEU A 608 -6.04 -1.90 15.70
CA LEU A 608 -7.07 -1.43 16.60
C LEU A 608 -8.06 -0.55 15.82
N THR A 609 -9.31 -0.97 15.76
CA THR A 609 -10.42 -0.18 15.20
C THR A 609 -11.55 -0.09 16.20
N ARG A 610 -12.36 0.96 16.15
CA ARG A 610 -13.54 1.18 16.98
C ARG A 610 -14.78 1.27 16.09
N ALA A 611 -15.91 0.76 16.55
CA ALA A 611 -17.19 1.02 15.95
C ALA A 611 -17.50 2.53 16.02
N LYS A 612 -18.16 3.09 15.00
CA LYS A 612 -18.41 4.54 14.88
C LYS A 612 -19.16 5.07 16.10
N ASP A 613 -20.26 4.41 16.49
CA ASP A 613 -21.21 4.87 17.50
C ASP A 613 -21.17 4.07 18.80
N ALA A 614 -20.19 3.18 18.97
CA ALA A 614 -20.11 2.30 20.16
C ALA A 614 -18.66 2.06 20.63
N GLU A 615 -18.50 1.81 21.92
CA GLU A 615 -17.24 1.39 22.54
C GLU A 615 -16.98 -0.11 22.30
N VAL A 616 -17.08 -0.53 21.05
CA VAL A 616 -16.73 -1.86 20.58
C VAL A 616 -15.51 -1.76 19.71
N PHE A 617 -14.46 -2.48 20.09
CA PHE A 617 -13.17 -2.45 19.43
C PHE A 617 -12.86 -3.78 18.78
N THR A 618 -12.09 -3.76 17.67
CA THR A 618 -11.49 -4.99 17.13
C THR A 618 -9.99 -4.86 17.03
N VAL A 619 -9.30 -5.99 17.20
CA VAL A 619 -7.88 -6.17 16.96
C VAL A 619 -7.61 -7.47 16.21
N ILE A 620 -6.51 -7.50 15.44
CA ILE A 620 -5.98 -8.72 14.84
C ILE A 620 -4.82 -9.22 15.70
N THR A 621 -4.88 -10.48 16.11
CA THR A 621 -3.77 -11.13 16.81
C THR A 621 -3.25 -12.34 16.05
N GLN A 622 -1.94 -12.58 16.12
CA GLN A 622 -1.29 -13.73 15.50
C GLN A 622 0.02 -14.10 16.21
N LYS A 623 0.45 -15.34 15.99
CA LYS A 623 1.84 -15.78 16.20
C LYS A 623 2.34 -16.56 14.99
N ALA A 624 3.59 -16.86 14.94
CA ALA A 624 4.15 -17.65 13.84
C ALA A 624 3.49 -19.04 13.67
N ASP A 625 2.91 -19.56 14.75
CA ASP A 625 2.20 -20.83 14.82
C ASP A 625 0.68 -20.71 15.12
N GLU A 626 0.17 -19.48 15.27
CA GLU A 626 -1.26 -19.18 15.42
C GLU A 626 -1.70 -18.26 14.25
N SER A 627 -2.65 -18.74 13.44
CA SER A 627 -3.19 -17.99 12.30
C SER A 627 -3.78 -16.64 12.73
N PRO A 628 -3.68 -15.59 11.90
CA PRO A 628 -4.30 -14.31 12.19
C PRO A 628 -5.80 -14.45 12.43
N ASN A 629 -6.27 -13.96 13.58
CA ASN A 629 -7.69 -13.92 13.92
C ASN A 629 -8.08 -12.56 14.50
N ILE A 630 -9.34 -12.18 14.29
CA ILE A 630 -9.93 -10.94 14.78
C ILE A 630 -10.71 -11.21 16.05
N TYR A 631 -10.50 -10.35 17.04
CA TYR A 631 -11.20 -10.37 18.31
C TYR A 631 -11.89 -9.03 18.56
N ALA A 632 -13.12 -9.07 19.07
CA ALA A 632 -13.83 -7.90 19.54
C ALA A 632 -13.67 -7.76 21.06
N PHE A 633 -13.69 -6.50 21.53
CA PHE A 633 -13.59 -6.10 22.92
C PHE A 633 -14.56 -4.96 23.23
N ASP A 634 -15.00 -4.88 24.46
CA ASP A 634 -15.56 -3.64 25.01
C ASP A 634 -14.45 -2.68 25.48
N ALA A 635 -14.83 -1.54 26.02
CA ALA A 635 -13.88 -0.51 26.50
C ALA A 635 -12.96 -0.98 27.65
N SER A 636 -13.29 -2.10 28.34
CA SER A 636 -12.45 -2.67 29.40
C SER A 636 -11.32 -3.55 28.89
N PHE A 637 -11.45 -4.12 27.71
CA PHE A 637 -10.56 -5.13 27.12
C PHE A 637 -10.40 -6.43 27.96
N ASP A 638 -11.28 -6.66 28.95
CA ASP A 638 -11.17 -7.82 29.85
C ASP A 638 -11.68 -9.13 29.26
N SER A 639 -12.59 -9.07 28.28
CA SER A 639 -13.32 -10.24 27.79
C SER A 639 -13.35 -10.30 26.26
N PRO A 640 -12.32 -10.87 25.61
CA PRO A 640 -12.27 -10.99 24.15
C PRO A 640 -13.37 -11.91 23.61
N ILE A 641 -14.00 -11.48 22.53
CA ILE A 641 -14.93 -12.26 21.72
C ILE A 641 -14.22 -12.60 20.40
N GLN A 642 -13.95 -13.87 20.15
CA GLN A 642 -13.35 -14.27 18.88
C GLN A 642 -14.34 -14.14 17.73
N LEU A 643 -14.01 -13.31 16.73
CA LEU A 643 -14.85 -13.05 15.57
C LEU A 643 -14.52 -13.97 14.40
N THR A 644 -13.26 -14.36 14.24
CA THR A 644 -12.80 -15.23 13.16
C THR A 644 -12.01 -16.42 13.71
N ASP A 645 -12.02 -17.52 12.98
CA ASP A 645 -11.26 -18.73 13.34
C ASP A 645 -10.72 -19.37 12.05
N THR A 646 -9.59 -18.82 11.58
CA THR A 646 -8.98 -19.20 10.30
C THR A 646 -8.00 -20.36 10.46
N ASN A 647 -7.86 -21.16 9.40
CA ASN A 647 -6.86 -22.24 9.29
C ASN A 647 -6.88 -23.26 10.43
N GLN A 648 -8.07 -23.64 10.91
CA GLN A 648 -8.25 -24.67 11.96
C GLN A 648 -7.58 -26.00 11.60
N GLN A 649 -7.53 -26.37 10.31
CA GLN A 649 -6.86 -27.56 9.80
C GLN A 649 -5.36 -27.61 10.13
N GLN A 650 -4.71 -26.47 10.45
CA GLN A 650 -3.32 -26.43 10.87
C GLN A 650 -3.01 -27.37 12.04
N ALA A 651 -3.97 -27.58 12.93
CA ALA A 651 -3.83 -28.47 14.08
C ALA A 651 -3.50 -29.94 13.68
N ASP A 652 -3.89 -30.35 12.47
CA ASP A 652 -3.64 -31.70 11.94
C ASP A 652 -2.23 -31.86 11.33
N TYR A 653 -1.51 -30.75 11.11
CA TYR A 653 -0.21 -30.76 10.46
C TYR A 653 0.94 -30.52 11.46
N LYS A 654 2.10 -31.07 11.14
CA LYS A 654 3.35 -30.68 11.80
C LYS A 654 3.64 -29.21 11.45
N TRP A 655 4.06 -28.43 12.47
CA TRP A 655 4.24 -26.99 12.31
C TRP A 655 5.43 -26.51 13.13
N GLY A 656 6.37 -25.83 12.51
CA GLY A 656 7.51 -25.26 13.21
C GLY A 656 7.13 -24.00 14.00
N HIS A 657 7.73 -23.83 15.16
CA HIS A 657 7.63 -22.61 15.98
C HIS A 657 8.81 -21.67 15.72
N THR A 658 8.73 -20.45 16.24
CA THR A 658 9.82 -19.47 16.14
C THR A 658 10.44 -19.18 17.50
N GLU A 659 11.74 -18.89 17.49
CA GLU A 659 12.47 -18.36 18.65
C GLU A 659 13.29 -17.13 18.26
N LEU A 660 13.54 -16.26 19.23
CA LEU A 660 14.39 -15.10 19.09
C LEU A 660 15.81 -15.48 19.53
N VAL A 661 16.78 -15.25 18.66
CA VAL A 661 18.20 -15.52 18.92
C VAL A 661 18.91 -14.19 19.11
N ASP A 662 19.51 -13.98 20.29
CA ASP A 662 20.41 -12.85 20.55
C ASP A 662 21.81 -13.14 20.03
N PHE A 663 22.42 -12.16 19.38
CA PHE A 663 23.83 -12.22 18.99
C PHE A 663 24.45 -10.81 19.04
N THR A 664 25.78 -10.77 18.93
CA THR A 664 26.53 -9.50 18.85
C THR A 664 27.31 -9.50 17.54
N ASN A 665 27.15 -8.43 16.74
CA ASN A 665 27.90 -8.30 15.51
C ASN A 665 29.40 -8.07 15.76
N GLN A 666 30.25 -8.11 14.72
CA GLN A 666 31.70 -7.93 14.85
C GLN A 666 32.11 -6.56 15.43
N ASN A 667 31.23 -5.57 15.38
CA ASN A 667 31.43 -4.22 15.93
C ASN A 667 30.92 -4.06 17.38
N GLY A 668 30.48 -5.14 18.02
CA GLY A 668 30.03 -5.13 19.42
C GLY A 668 28.57 -4.64 19.57
N VAL A 669 27.78 -4.50 18.48
CA VAL A 669 26.38 -4.10 18.53
C VAL A 669 25.49 -5.31 18.82
N PRO A 670 24.66 -5.29 19.91
CA PRO A 670 23.74 -6.37 20.22
C PRO A 670 22.56 -6.36 19.24
N LEU A 671 22.35 -7.47 18.56
CA LEU A 671 21.33 -7.69 17.55
C LEU A 671 20.51 -8.93 17.86
N GLN A 672 19.46 -9.16 17.08
CA GLN A 672 18.58 -10.32 17.20
C GLN A 672 18.28 -10.93 15.83
N GLY A 673 17.85 -12.17 15.86
CA GLY A 673 17.36 -12.84 14.66
C GLY A 673 16.18 -13.75 14.99
N ARG A 674 15.27 -13.91 14.06
CA ARG A 674 14.14 -14.84 14.11
C ARG A 674 14.61 -16.20 13.59
N LEU A 675 14.48 -17.26 14.40
CA LEU A 675 14.77 -18.64 14.03
C LEU A 675 13.48 -19.43 13.95
N LEU A 676 13.08 -19.86 12.75
CA LEU A 676 11.94 -20.76 12.53
C LEU A 676 12.46 -22.21 12.47
N TYR A 677 11.88 -23.05 13.29
CA TYR A 677 12.23 -24.47 13.40
C TYR A 677 11.62 -25.32 12.27
N PRO A 678 12.27 -26.43 11.88
CA PRO A 678 11.65 -27.44 11.03
C PRO A 678 10.36 -27.95 11.62
N ALA A 679 9.36 -28.24 10.78
CA ALA A 679 8.07 -28.74 11.22
C ALA A 679 8.15 -30.11 11.93
N ASP A 680 9.17 -30.91 11.59
CA ASP A 680 9.49 -32.23 12.13
C ASP A 680 10.70 -32.24 13.06
N TYR A 681 11.02 -31.12 13.71
CA TYR A 681 12.20 -30.99 14.58
C TYR A 681 12.23 -32.03 15.69
N GLU A 682 13.37 -32.71 15.83
CA GLU A 682 13.69 -33.69 16.87
C GLU A 682 14.97 -33.25 17.63
N PRO A 683 14.92 -33.08 18.96
CA PRO A 683 16.11 -32.70 19.73
C PRO A 683 17.26 -33.66 19.53
N GLY A 684 18.49 -33.11 19.35
CA GLY A 684 19.71 -33.88 19.18
C GLY A 684 20.00 -34.31 17.74
N LYS A 685 19.14 -33.99 16.78
CA LYS A 685 19.42 -34.16 15.35
C LYS A 685 19.89 -32.83 14.77
N LYS A 686 20.82 -32.86 13.84
CA LYS A 686 21.29 -31.69 13.07
C LYS A 686 20.47 -31.55 11.79
N TYR A 687 20.17 -30.30 11.43
CA TYR A 687 19.36 -29.95 10.27
C TYR A 687 20.04 -28.94 9.37
N PRO A 688 19.76 -28.91 8.06
CA PRO A 688 20.16 -27.82 7.19
C PRO A 688 19.42 -26.54 7.56
N MET A 689 20.03 -25.39 7.23
CA MET A 689 19.46 -24.07 7.49
C MET A 689 19.49 -23.19 6.23
N VAL A 690 18.44 -22.43 6.00
CA VAL A 690 18.38 -21.35 5.02
C VAL A 690 18.36 -20.02 5.77
N VAL A 691 19.28 -19.14 5.48
CA VAL A 691 19.36 -17.78 6.03
C VAL A 691 18.74 -16.84 5.02
N TYR A 692 17.63 -16.18 5.39
CA TYR A 692 16.96 -15.15 4.59
C TYR A 692 17.31 -13.77 5.13
N ILE A 693 17.78 -12.88 4.26
CA ILE A 693 18.29 -11.57 4.66
C ILE A 693 17.63 -10.40 3.92
N TYR A 694 17.55 -9.28 4.62
CA TYR A 694 17.24 -7.96 4.07
C TYR A 694 17.88 -6.86 4.93
N GLU A 695 17.17 -6.32 5.91
CA GLU A 695 17.66 -5.35 6.92
C GLU A 695 17.32 -5.85 8.32
N LEU A 696 16.39 -5.21 9.04
CA LEU A 696 15.88 -5.68 10.32
C LEU A 696 14.78 -6.74 10.10
N ARG A 697 14.99 -7.95 10.60
CA ARG A 697 14.09 -9.10 10.40
C ARG A 697 13.51 -9.66 11.69
N SER A 698 14.17 -9.46 12.83
CA SER A 698 13.70 -9.97 14.12
C SER A 698 12.32 -9.48 14.52
N GLN A 699 11.90 -8.32 14.02
CA GLN A 699 10.57 -7.73 14.22
C GLN A 699 9.44 -8.63 13.69
N SER A 700 9.72 -9.58 12.80
CA SER A 700 8.75 -10.53 12.27
C SER A 700 8.57 -11.79 13.15
N LEU A 701 9.12 -11.82 14.37
CA LEU A 701 9.11 -12.98 15.27
C LEU A 701 7.73 -13.66 15.36
N HIS A 702 6.68 -12.86 15.52
CA HIS A 702 5.30 -13.32 15.68
C HIS A 702 4.49 -13.34 14.37
N SER A 703 5.09 -13.01 13.23
CA SER A 703 4.36 -13.00 11.96
C SER A 703 4.05 -14.40 11.48
N TYR A 704 2.78 -14.67 11.24
CA TYR A 704 2.31 -15.89 10.60
C TYR A 704 2.67 -15.89 9.11
N THR A 705 3.28 -16.95 8.65
CA THR A 705 3.58 -17.12 7.22
C THR A 705 2.60 -18.13 6.63
N LEU A 706 1.73 -17.64 5.75
CA LEU A 706 0.78 -18.47 5.01
C LEU A 706 1.54 -19.36 4.01
N PRO A 707 1.28 -20.69 3.98
CA PRO A 707 1.89 -21.55 2.96
C PRO A 707 1.43 -21.12 1.57
N THR A 708 2.37 -20.97 0.63
CA THR A 708 2.06 -20.67 -0.77
C THR A 708 3.06 -21.30 -1.72
N ARG A 709 2.60 -21.63 -2.95
CA ARG A 709 3.46 -22.13 -4.04
C ARG A 709 4.15 -21.02 -4.83
N THR A 710 3.73 -19.77 -4.64
CA THR A 710 4.10 -18.64 -5.50
C THR A 710 5.22 -17.79 -4.93
N SER A 711 5.83 -18.17 -3.80
CA SER A 711 6.95 -17.44 -3.22
C SER A 711 8.19 -18.32 -3.06
N ALA A 712 9.27 -17.92 -3.71
CA ALA A 712 10.59 -18.56 -3.59
C ALA A 712 11.16 -18.44 -2.16
N TYR A 713 10.69 -17.47 -1.38
CA TYR A 713 11.15 -17.15 -0.03
C TYR A 713 10.17 -17.56 1.06
N ASN A 714 9.20 -18.48 0.76
CA ASN A 714 8.20 -18.90 1.74
C ASN A 714 8.83 -19.72 2.85
N GLN A 715 9.02 -19.12 4.04
CA GLN A 715 9.66 -19.74 5.19
C GLN A 715 8.90 -20.99 5.64
N ARG A 716 7.57 -21.02 5.49
CA ARG A 716 6.76 -22.18 5.89
C ARG A 716 7.05 -23.39 5.03
N ARG A 717 7.28 -23.20 3.72
CA ARG A 717 7.67 -24.29 2.83
C ARG A 717 9.02 -24.88 3.22
N PHE A 718 10.03 -24.05 3.51
CA PHE A 718 11.33 -24.53 3.99
C PHE A 718 11.21 -25.29 5.32
N SER A 719 10.45 -24.76 6.29
CA SER A 719 10.18 -25.42 7.56
C SER A 719 9.50 -26.80 7.38
N ALA A 720 8.49 -26.89 6.49
CA ALA A 720 7.81 -28.15 6.17
C ALA A 720 8.74 -29.16 5.49
N GLU A 721 9.69 -28.72 4.71
CA GLU A 721 10.69 -29.55 4.05
C GLU A 721 11.88 -29.91 4.98
N GLY A 722 11.87 -29.53 6.26
CA GLY A 722 12.86 -29.91 7.26
C GLY A 722 14.09 -29.03 7.32
N TYR A 723 13.95 -27.75 6.97
CA TYR A 723 14.97 -26.73 7.16
C TYR A 723 14.69 -25.86 8.39
N PHE A 724 15.73 -25.44 9.09
CA PHE A 724 15.66 -24.18 9.84
C PHE A 724 15.63 -23.01 8.87
N VAL A 725 14.87 -21.95 9.22
CA VAL A 725 14.95 -20.67 8.53
C VAL A 725 15.38 -19.60 9.51
N TYR A 726 16.49 -18.93 9.22
CA TYR A 726 17.04 -17.90 10.09
C TYR A 726 16.98 -16.53 9.41
N GLU A 727 16.44 -15.54 10.12
CA GLU A 727 16.25 -14.17 9.65
C GLU A 727 16.93 -13.19 10.63
N PRO A 728 18.26 -12.99 10.53
CA PRO A 728 19.00 -12.10 11.42
C PRO A 728 18.82 -10.62 11.04
N ASP A 729 18.96 -9.75 12.04
CA ASP A 729 19.03 -8.31 11.85
C ASP A 729 20.41 -7.91 11.31
N ILE A 730 20.39 -6.97 10.37
CA ILE A 730 21.56 -6.31 9.81
C ILE A 730 21.46 -4.83 10.08
N VAL A 731 22.50 -4.24 10.68
CA VAL A 731 22.67 -2.80 10.86
C VAL A 731 23.87 -2.31 10.06
N TYR A 732 23.84 -1.08 9.63
CA TYR A 732 24.74 -0.58 8.61
C TYR A 732 25.64 0.55 9.11
N ARG A 733 26.79 0.67 8.47
CA ARG A 733 27.67 1.82 8.53
C ARG A 733 27.64 2.55 7.19
N LEU A 734 27.79 3.87 7.21
CA LEU A 734 27.95 4.64 5.98
C LEU A 734 29.17 4.14 5.18
N ARG A 735 29.05 4.15 3.85
CA ARG A 735 30.09 3.79 2.88
C ARG A 735 30.46 2.32 2.82
N ASP A 736 29.83 1.46 3.62
CA ASP A 736 30.22 0.04 3.74
C ASP A 736 29.01 -0.90 3.91
N PRO A 737 27.99 -0.83 3.07
CA PRO A 737 26.78 -1.64 3.24
C PRO A 737 27.05 -3.14 3.10
N GLY A 738 27.92 -3.54 2.18
CA GLY A 738 28.27 -4.96 1.98
C GLY A 738 29.03 -5.56 3.17
N MET A 739 30.06 -4.87 3.65
CA MET A 739 30.78 -5.34 4.84
C MET A 739 29.94 -5.31 6.10
N SER A 740 29.00 -4.34 6.23
CA SER A 740 28.05 -4.31 7.33
C SER A 740 27.19 -5.57 7.39
N ALA A 741 26.76 -6.09 6.24
CA ALA A 741 26.06 -7.37 6.16
C ALA A 741 26.96 -8.54 6.61
N VAL A 742 28.21 -8.62 6.16
CA VAL A 742 29.16 -9.66 6.59
C VAL A 742 29.40 -9.63 8.10
N GLU A 743 29.64 -8.43 8.65
CA GLU A 743 29.91 -8.19 10.08
C GLU A 743 28.73 -8.58 10.97
N ALA A 744 27.52 -8.54 10.45
CA ALA A 744 26.31 -9.00 11.15
C ALA A 744 26.09 -10.52 10.95
N LEU A 745 26.15 -11.01 9.70
CA LEU A 745 25.75 -12.38 9.36
C LEU A 745 26.70 -13.46 9.89
N VAL A 746 28.00 -13.25 9.82
CA VAL A 746 28.95 -14.27 10.27
C VAL A 746 28.77 -14.61 11.75
N PRO A 747 28.71 -13.64 12.70
CA PRO A 747 28.41 -13.96 14.09
C PRO A 747 26.96 -14.43 14.31
N ALA A 748 26.00 -13.95 13.53
CA ALA A 748 24.61 -14.41 13.64
C ALA A 748 24.48 -15.90 13.32
N VAL A 749 25.10 -16.36 12.23
CA VAL A 749 25.14 -17.78 11.85
C VAL A 749 25.88 -18.60 12.90
N ALA A 750 27.01 -18.10 13.38
CA ALA A 750 27.77 -18.78 14.41
C ALA A 750 26.96 -19.00 15.70
N ALA A 751 26.22 -18.01 16.15
CA ALA A 751 25.34 -18.11 17.34
C ALA A 751 24.31 -19.23 17.23
N VAL A 752 23.71 -19.44 16.05
CA VAL A 752 22.77 -20.54 15.82
C VAL A 752 23.48 -21.88 15.67
N VAL A 753 24.63 -21.94 15.02
CA VAL A 753 25.45 -23.17 14.87
C VAL A 753 25.94 -23.67 16.24
N GLU A 754 26.33 -22.78 17.15
CA GLU A 754 26.77 -23.10 18.51
C GLU A 754 25.71 -23.84 19.36
N THR A 755 24.44 -23.72 19.00
CA THR A 755 23.34 -24.49 19.64
C THR A 755 23.43 -25.99 19.40
N GLY A 756 24.22 -26.41 18.38
CA GLY A 756 24.37 -27.81 17.97
C GLY A 756 23.21 -28.37 17.15
N MET A 757 22.18 -27.55 16.84
CA MET A 757 21.02 -27.97 16.05
C MET A 757 21.26 -27.90 14.54
N ILE A 758 22.21 -27.09 14.09
CA ILE A 758 22.49 -26.84 12.68
C ILE A 758 23.66 -27.69 12.21
N ASP A 759 23.54 -28.21 11.00
CA ASP A 759 24.66 -28.81 10.26
C ASP A 759 25.45 -27.69 9.58
N GLU A 760 26.63 -27.35 10.06
CA GLU A 760 27.46 -26.25 9.58
C GLU A 760 27.91 -26.39 8.12
N GLU A 761 27.91 -27.62 7.58
CA GLU A 761 28.21 -27.88 6.17
C GLU A 761 26.97 -27.71 5.25
N ARG A 762 25.80 -27.39 5.80
CA ARG A 762 24.48 -27.36 5.08
C ARG A 762 23.71 -26.07 5.34
N ILE A 763 24.39 -24.94 5.11
CA ILE A 763 23.82 -23.61 5.32
C ILE A 763 23.67 -22.90 3.97
N GLY A 764 22.45 -22.50 3.62
CA GLY A 764 22.14 -21.70 2.44
C GLY A 764 21.90 -20.23 2.79
N LEU A 765 22.11 -19.33 1.82
CA LEU A 765 21.87 -17.90 1.94
C LEU A 765 20.89 -17.46 0.85
N THR A 766 19.90 -16.62 1.19
CA THR A 766 19.01 -16.07 0.18
C THR A 766 18.48 -14.68 0.55
N GLY A 767 18.17 -13.89 -0.48
CA GLY A 767 17.56 -12.58 -0.37
C GLY A 767 17.05 -12.10 -1.71
N HIS A 768 16.21 -11.05 -1.65
CA HIS A 768 15.66 -10.37 -2.84
C HIS A 768 16.06 -8.91 -2.83
N SER A 769 16.25 -8.30 -4.03
CA SER A 769 16.54 -6.87 -4.15
C SER A 769 17.81 -6.50 -3.36
N TRP A 770 17.71 -5.57 -2.40
CA TRP A 770 18.82 -5.23 -1.51
C TRP A 770 19.38 -6.45 -0.74
N GLY A 771 18.51 -7.38 -0.33
CA GLY A 771 18.93 -8.67 0.25
C GLY A 771 19.68 -9.55 -0.74
N ALA A 772 19.37 -9.49 -2.01
CA ALA A 772 20.10 -10.20 -3.07
C ALA A 772 21.47 -9.56 -3.35
N TYR A 773 21.57 -8.23 -3.31
CA TYR A 773 22.85 -7.54 -3.31
C TYR A 773 23.74 -8.06 -2.17
N GLN A 774 23.21 -8.06 -0.95
CA GLN A 774 23.93 -8.57 0.22
C GLN A 774 24.32 -10.03 0.05
N THR A 775 23.40 -10.90 -0.43
CA THR A 775 23.68 -12.31 -0.72
C THR A 775 24.85 -12.46 -1.68
N SER A 776 24.83 -11.74 -2.80
CA SER A 776 25.87 -11.76 -3.82
C SER A 776 27.21 -11.22 -3.32
N PHE A 777 27.17 -10.22 -2.40
CA PHE A 777 28.37 -9.65 -1.80
C PHE A 777 28.96 -10.54 -0.71
N VAL A 778 28.15 -11.07 0.19
CA VAL A 778 28.59 -11.89 1.34
C VAL A 778 29.36 -13.13 0.87
N VAL A 779 28.91 -13.79 -0.20
CA VAL A 779 29.59 -14.95 -0.77
C VAL A 779 30.94 -14.62 -1.44
N THR A 780 31.28 -13.32 -1.60
CA THR A 780 32.62 -12.90 -1.98
C THR A 780 33.58 -12.75 -0.78
N GLN A 781 33.04 -12.79 0.45
CA GLN A 781 33.78 -12.47 1.68
C GLN A 781 33.92 -13.66 2.65
N THR A 782 33.09 -14.70 2.48
CA THR A 782 33.05 -15.85 3.37
C THR A 782 32.54 -17.10 2.68
N ASP A 783 33.09 -18.26 3.04
CA ASP A 783 32.71 -19.59 2.53
C ASP A 783 31.79 -20.37 3.49
N ILE A 784 31.15 -19.71 4.48
CA ILE A 784 30.29 -20.40 5.46
C ILE A 784 28.98 -20.90 4.86
N PHE A 785 28.62 -20.45 3.64
CA PHE A 785 27.43 -20.85 2.93
C PHE A 785 27.76 -21.88 1.84
N SER A 786 27.00 -22.99 1.83
CA SER A 786 27.19 -24.08 0.87
C SER A 786 26.40 -23.86 -0.43
N ALA A 787 25.43 -22.94 -0.43
CA ALA A 787 24.68 -22.51 -1.62
C ALA A 787 24.05 -21.14 -1.38
N ALA A 788 23.84 -20.38 -2.45
CA ALA A 788 23.17 -19.08 -2.36
C ALA A 788 22.16 -18.88 -3.49
N VAL A 789 21.08 -18.12 -3.20
CA VAL A 789 20.05 -17.72 -4.17
C VAL A 789 19.79 -16.21 -4.04
N ALA A 790 20.00 -15.45 -5.10
CA ALA A 790 19.85 -14.00 -5.14
C ALA A 790 18.80 -13.58 -6.18
N GLY A 791 17.66 -13.05 -5.74
CA GLY A 791 16.61 -12.53 -6.63
C GLY A 791 16.80 -11.04 -6.92
N ALA A 792 17.05 -10.69 -8.17
CA ALA A 792 17.28 -9.32 -8.64
C ALA A 792 18.41 -8.58 -7.88
N PRO A 793 19.65 -9.13 -7.85
CA PRO A 793 20.73 -8.49 -7.13
C PRO A 793 21.33 -7.29 -7.86
N LEU A 794 21.58 -6.21 -7.15
CA LEU A 794 22.53 -5.19 -7.55
C LEU A 794 23.96 -5.78 -7.42
N THR A 795 24.78 -5.72 -8.48
CA THR A 795 26.10 -6.39 -8.52
C THR A 795 27.25 -5.44 -8.81
N ASN A 796 26.97 -4.31 -9.47
CA ASN A 796 27.94 -3.26 -9.77
C ASN A 796 27.38 -1.90 -9.33
N MET A 797 27.91 -1.41 -8.21
CA MET A 797 27.45 -0.14 -7.60
C MET A 797 27.65 1.07 -8.53
N ILE A 798 28.62 1.02 -9.46
CA ILE A 798 28.94 2.15 -10.33
C ILE A 798 27.97 2.22 -11.50
N SER A 799 27.72 1.11 -12.19
CA SER A 799 26.76 1.08 -13.29
C SER A 799 25.33 1.32 -12.79
N MET A 800 24.95 0.72 -11.66
CA MET A 800 23.67 0.92 -11.05
C MET A 800 23.45 2.37 -10.58
N TYR A 801 24.45 3.02 -9.97
CA TYR A 801 24.36 4.42 -9.57
C TYR A 801 23.98 5.35 -10.75
N ASN A 802 24.46 5.02 -11.95
CA ASN A 802 24.20 5.80 -13.17
C ASN A 802 22.94 5.31 -13.93
N SER A 803 22.19 4.36 -13.38
CA SER A 803 20.96 3.86 -13.99
C SER A 803 19.74 4.71 -13.63
N VAL A 804 18.63 4.36 -14.22
CA VAL A 804 17.30 4.92 -13.95
C VAL A 804 16.48 3.88 -13.20
N TYR A 805 15.83 4.29 -12.14
CA TYR A 805 14.78 3.50 -11.49
C TYR A 805 13.52 3.59 -12.35
N TRP A 806 13.43 2.75 -13.39
CA TRP A 806 12.42 2.83 -14.45
C TRP A 806 10.97 2.81 -13.93
N ASN A 807 10.68 2.07 -12.85
CA ASN A 807 9.35 2.05 -12.24
C ASN A 807 8.85 3.44 -11.78
N SER A 808 9.75 4.36 -11.49
CA SER A 808 9.42 5.73 -11.07
C SER A 808 9.99 6.79 -12.02
N GLY A 809 10.87 6.39 -12.93
CA GLY A 809 11.60 7.29 -13.83
C GLY A 809 12.70 8.13 -13.14
N GLY A 810 12.92 7.97 -11.83
CA GLY A 810 13.94 8.71 -11.10
C GLY A 810 15.35 8.15 -11.30
N THR A 811 16.39 8.86 -10.84
CA THR A 811 17.76 8.38 -10.87
C THR A 811 18.06 7.48 -9.67
N ASP A 812 18.83 6.39 -9.89
CA ASP A 812 19.27 5.52 -8.81
C ASP A 812 20.27 6.17 -7.86
N ALA A 813 20.95 7.23 -8.27
CA ALA A 813 21.88 7.97 -7.43
C ALA A 813 21.29 8.33 -6.05
N THR A 814 20.00 8.67 -5.97
CA THR A 814 19.31 8.98 -4.71
C THR A 814 19.24 7.77 -3.77
N ILE A 815 19.08 6.55 -4.31
CA ILE A 815 19.09 5.31 -3.51
C ILE A 815 20.45 5.12 -2.86
N PHE A 816 21.53 5.44 -3.58
CA PHE A 816 22.88 5.34 -3.06
C PHE A 816 23.19 6.39 -2.01
N GLU A 817 22.86 7.66 -2.26
CA GLU A 817 23.34 8.76 -1.43
C GLU A 817 22.51 9.01 -0.18
N ILE A 818 21.19 8.82 -0.24
CA ILE A 818 20.28 9.20 0.86
C ILE A 818 19.33 8.08 1.30
N SER A 819 19.58 6.82 0.86
CA SER A 819 18.76 5.66 1.18
C SER A 819 19.64 4.41 1.42
N GLN A 820 19.21 3.23 0.98
CA GLN A 820 19.79 1.92 1.27
C GLN A 820 21.28 1.80 0.90
N GLY A 821 21.76 2.51 -0.12
CA GLY A 821 23.17 2.50 -0.52
C GLY A 821 24.11 3.05 0.54
N ARG A 822 23.67 4.07 1.31
CA ARG A 822 24.44 4.66 2.41
C ARG A 822 25.81 5.23 2.02
N PHE A 823 25.91 5.72 0.76
CA PHE A 823 27.09 6.44 0.27
C PHE A 823 26.80 7.94 0.25
N PRO A 824 27.20 8.73 1.27
CA PRO A 824 26.87 10.15 1.35
C PRO A 824 27.54 11.01 0.28
N LYS A 825 28.34 10.38 -0.58
CA LYS A 825 29.08 10.99 -1.69
C LYS A 825 28.91 10.17 -2.96
N PRO A 826 28.94 10.84 -4.14
CA PRO A 826 28.92 10.16 -5.42
C PRO A 826 30.18 9.33 -5.65
N TYR A 827 30.12 8.35 -6.55
CA TYR A 827 31.20 7.37 -6.77
C TYR A 827 32.52 8.00 -7.22
N TRP A 828 32.52 9.14 -7.95
CA TRP A 828 33.77 9.81 -8.36
C TRP A 828 34.53 10.47 -7.20
N GLU A 829 33.89 10.69 -6.06
CA GLU A 829 34.51 11.15 -4.82
C GLU A 829 34.91 9.99 -3.88
N ASP A 830 34.35 8.80 -4.07
CA ASP A 830 34.58 7.63 -3.20
C ASP A 830 34.70 6.32 -4.00
N MET A 831 35.37 6.36 -5.14
CA MET A 831 35.49 5.26 -6.11
C MET A 831 35.94 3.94 -5.47
N GLU A 832 36.89 3.98 -4.55
CA GLU A 832 37.41 2.80 -3.87
C GLU A 832 36.30 2.05 -3.13
N LYS A 833 35.43 2.77 -2.42
CA LYS A 833 34.32 2.17 -1.66
C LYS A 833 33.24 1.59 -2.56
N PHE A 834 32.92 2.23 -3.68
CA PHE A 834 32.01 1.69 -4.67
C PHE A 834 32.52 0.38 -5.27
N ILE A 835 33.81 0.30 -5.62
CA ILE A 835 34.46 -0.93 -6.12
C ILE A 835 34.45 -2.01 -5.04
N GLN A 836 34.89 -1.69 -3.79
CA GLN A 836 34.95 -2.63 -2.68
C GLN A 836 33.59 -3.26 -2.38
N ASN A 837 32.50 -2.50 -2.47
CA ASN A 837 31.13 -2.97 -2.18
C ASN A 837 30.40 -3.58 -3.40
N SER A 838 31.04 -3.67 -4.57
CA SER A 838 30.43 -4.26 -5.77
C SER A 838 30.77 -5.74 -5.90
N PRO A 839 29.78 -6.66 -5.85
CA PRO A 839 30.03 -8.11 -6.00
C PRO A 839 30.82 -8.48 -7.25
N VAL A 840 30.54 -7.87 -8.40
CA VAL A 840 31.19 -8.20 -9.68
C VAL A 840 32.69 -8.00 -9.67
N PHE A 841 33.22 -6.99 -8.95
CA PHE A 841 34.66 -6.76 -8.84
C PHE A 841 35.35 -7.70 -7.86
N ASN A 842 34.60 -8.37 -7.00
CA ASN A 842 35.09 -9.34 -6.03
C ASN A 842 34.72 -10.79 -6.43
N ALA A 843 34.20 -11.02 -7.64
CA ALA A 843 33.66 -12.30 -8.08
C ALA A 843 34.72 -13.45 -8.13
N THR A 844 36.03 -13.14 -8.20
CA THR A 844 37.13 -14.11 -8.09
C THR A 844 37.08 -14.90 -6.80
N GLU A 845 36.58 -14.30 -5.73
CA GLU A 845 36.54 -14.88 -4.38
C GLU A 845 35.29 -15.74 -4.15
N ILE A 846 34.31 -15.72 -5.01
CA ILE A 846 33.07 -16.52 -4.89
C ILE A 846 33.41 -18.00 -5.09
N ASN A 847 33.22 -18.82 -4.06
CA ASN A 847 33.33 -20.28 -4.12
C ASN A 847 31.97 -20.96 -3.92
N THR A 848 31.00 -20.26 -3.34
CA THR A 848 29.64 -20.73 -3.11
C THR A 848 28.85 -20.81 -4.44
N PRO A 849 28.25 -21.97 -4.77
CA PRO A 849 27.31 -22.06 -5.89
C PRO A 849 26.20 -21.01 -5.79
N LEU A 850 25.98 -20.23 -6.85
CA LEU A 850 25.11 -19.07 -6.84
C LEU A 850 24.04 -19.15 -7.94
N LEU A 851 22.77 -19.16 -7.51
CA LEU A 851 21.60 -19.01 -8.38
C LEU A 851 21.14 -17.56 -8.34
N VAL A 852 20.99 -16.94 -9.52
CA VAL A 852 20.46 -15.57 -9.65
C VAL A 852 19.18 -15.61 -10.49
N ALA A 853 18.18 -14.80 -10.14
CA ALA A 853 16.95 -14.66 -10.89
C ALA A 853 16.65 -13.19 -11.17
N PHE A 854 16.14 -12.91 -12.39
CA PHE A 854 15.69 -11.58 -12.82
C PHE A 854 14.45 -11.67 -13.71
N GLY A 855 13.60 -10.63 -13.64
CA GLY A 855 12.74 -10.25 -14.77
C GLY A 855 13.57 -9.44 -15.77
N ASP A 856 13.37 -9.63 -17.05
CA ASP A 856 14.10 -8.88 -18.08
C ASP A 856 13.62 -7.44 -18.27
N GLU A 857 12.42 -7.13 -17.73
CA GLU A 857 11.85 -5.78 -17.62
C GLU A 857 11.94 -5.23 -16.19
N ASP A 858 12.95 -5.62 -15.41
CA ASP A 858 13.13 -5.13 -14.04
C ASP A 858 13.36 -3.61 -14.02
N GLY A 859 12.37 -2.88 -13.55
CA GLY A 859 12.38 -1.43 -13.46
C GLY A 859 12.91 -0.87 -12.15
N ALA A 860 13.38 -1.71 -11.23
CA ALA A 860 13.96 -1.30 -9.96
C ALA A 860 15.46 -1.56 -9.89
N VAL A 861 15.90 -2.76 -10.26
CA VAL A 861 17.32 -3.13 -10.41
C VAL A 861 17.54 -3.53 -11.86
N ASP A 862 18.26 -2.72 -12.58
CA ASP A 862 18.49 -2.93 -14.01
C ASP A 862 18.97 -4.35 -14.30
N PHE A 863 18.33 -5.07 -15.22
CA PHE A 863 18.63 -6.45 -15.60
C PHE A 863 20.11 -6.66 -16.00
N ASN A 864 20.78 -5.62 -16.53
CA ASN A 864 22.18 -5.69 -16.85
C ASN A 864 23.06 -6.03 -15.65
N GLN A 865 22.62 -5.79 -14.41
CA GLN A 865 23.32 -6.22 -13.21
C GLN A 865 23.47 -7.75 -13.16
N GLY A 866 22.45 -8.48 -13.56
CA GLY A 866 22.50 -9.94 -13.72
C GLY A 866 23.40 -10.37 -14.87
N VAL A 867 23.35 -9.68 -16.00
CA VAL A 867 24.16 -9.96 -17.20
C VAL A 867 25.66 -9.75 -16.92
N GLU A 868 26.02 -8.65 -16.24
CA GLU A 868 27.42 -8.37 -15.86
C GLU A 868 27.98 -9.48 -14.97
N LEU A 869 27.25 -9.88 -13.93
CA LEU A 869 27.66 -10.95 -13.04
C LEU A 869 27.73 -12.30 -13.76
N TYR A 870 26.73 -12.65 -14.58
CA TYR A 870 26.70 -13.88 -15.38
C TYR A 870 27.96 -14.01 -16.26
N ASN A 871 28.28 -12.97 -17.02
CA ASN A 871 29.46 -13.00 -17.92
C ASN A 871 30.75 -13.13 -17.12
N THR A 872 30.85 -12.46 -15.97
CA THR A 872 32.00 -12.53 -15.08
C THR A 872 32.16 -13.94 -14.52
N MET A 873 31.12 -14.52 -13.92
CA MET A 873 31.14 -15.86 -13.31
C MET A 873 31.44 -16.94 -14.36
N ARG A 874 30.82 -16.84 -15.54
CA ARG A 874 31.08 -17.75 -16.66
C ARG A 874 32.53 -17.69 -17.13
N ARG A 875 33.12 -16.48 -17.20
CA ARG A 875 34.51 -16.31 -17.60
C ARG A 875 35.50 -16.86 -16.56
N LEU A 876 35.09 -16.86 -15.28
CA LEU A 876 35.85 -17.42 -14.16
C LEU A 876 35.61 -18.93 -13.96
N GLU A 877 34.72 -19.55 -14.77
CA GLU A 877 34.31 -20.96 -14.65
C GLU A 877 33.77 -21.31 -13.25
N LYS A 878 33.03 -20.37 -12.65
CA LYS A 878 32.36 -20.54 -11.33
C LYS A 878 30.99 -21.19 -11.50
N GLU A 879 30.54 -21.95 -10.49
CA GLU A 879 29.21 -22.58 -10.47
C GLU A 879 28.13 -21.53 -10.28
N PHE A 880 27.42 -21.22 -11.37
CA PHE A 880 26.50 -20.09 -11.44
C PHE A 880 25.37 -20.38 -12.46
N VAL A 881 24.14 -20.06 -12.08
CA VAL A 881 22.98 -20.09 -12.98
C VAL A 881 22.25 -18.75 -12.90
N LEU A 882 21.89 -18.19 -14.05
CA LEU A 882 20.98 -17.03 -14.19
C LEU A 882 19.65 -17.49 -14.75
N LEU A 883 18.57 -17.30 -14.01
CA LEU A 883 17.19 -17.45 -14.45
C LEU A 883 16.67 -16.09 -14.94
N VAL A 884 16.16 -16.05 -16.16
CA VAL A 884 15.57 -14.84 -16.76
C VAL A 884 14.10 -15.12 -17.06
N TYR A 885 13.21 -14.30 -16.48
CA TYR A 885 11.76 -14.41 -16.65
C TYR A 885 11.27 -13.32 -17.60
N ASP A 886 10.84 -13.72 -18.80
CA ASP A 886 10.46 -12.82 -19.89
C ASP A 886 9.22 -11.98 -19.52
N GLY A 887 9.24 -10.66 -19.75
CA GLY A 887 8.18 -9.70 -19.49
C GLY A 887 7.87 -9.49 -18.00
N GLU A 888 8.80 -9.86 -17.13
CA GLU A 888 8.63 -9.70 -15.67
C GLU A 888 9.47 -8.54 -15.14
N ASN A 889 8.85 -7.80 -14.19
CA ASN A 889 9.49 -6.71 -13.50
C ASN A 889 10.24 -7.19 -12.24
N HIS A 890 10.63 -6.28 -11.35
CA HIS A 890 11.38 -6.52 -10.11
C HIS A 890 10.79 -7.59 -9.19
N GLY A 891 9.48 -7.76 -9.21
CA GLY A 891 8.76 -8.87 -8.59
C GLY A 891 7.96 -9.61 -9.65
N LEU A 892 8.12 -10.93 -9.74
CA LEU A 892 7.39 -11.74 -10.69
C LEU A 892 5.87 -11.60 -10.45
N ARG A 893 5.10 -11.35 -11.52
CA ARG A 893 3.64 -11.13 -11.46
C ARG A 893 2.87 -12.34 -11.96
N GLN A 894 3.37 -13.00 -12.99
CA GLN A 894 2.71 -14.15 -13.57
C GLN A 894 2.85 -15.37 -12.64
N ARG A 895 1.70 -15.96 -12.28
CA ARG A 895 1.62 -17.07 -11.31
C ARG A 895 2.54 -18.24 -11.68
N GLN A 896 2.61 -18.62 -12.98
CA GLN A 896 3.47 -19.71 -13.46
C GLN A 896 4.96 -19.41 -13.23
N ASN A 897 5.41 -18.17 -13.46
CA ASN A 897 6.79 -17.75 -13.24
C ASN A 897 7.14 -17.75 -11.75
N GLN A 898 6.22 -17.27 -10.90
CA GLN A 898 6.35 -17.33 -9.44
C GLN A 898 6.52 -18.77 -8.95
N MET A 899 5.70 -19.68 -9.44
CA MET A 899 5.76 -21.10 -9.07
C MET A 899 7.04 -21.77 -9.56
N ASP A 900 7.48 -21.47 -10.79
CA ASP A 900 8.72 -21.99 -11.36
C ASP A 900 9.93 -21.52 -10.53
N TYR A 901 10.02 -20.22 -10.24
CA TYR A 901 11.10 -19.66 -9.41
C TYR A 901 11.13 -20.28 -8.00
N ALA A 902 9.95 -20.42 -7.38
CA ALA A 902 9.84 -21.06 -6.08
C ALA A 902 10.35 -22.52 -6.12
N ASN A 903 9.98 -23.31 -7.14
CA ASN A 903 10.41 -24.69 -7.27
C ASN A 903 11.92 -24.78 -7.56
N ARG A 904 12.46 -23.94 -8.46
CA ARG A 904 13.92 -23.95 -8.76
C ARG A 904 14.75 -23.52 -7.56
N THR A 905 14.29 -22.58 -6.75
CA THR A 905 14.96 -22.21 -5.49
C THR A 905 15.04 -23.41 -4.53
N HIS A 906 13.95 -24.17 -4.37
CA HIS A 906 13.93 -25.37 -3.54
C HIS A 906 14.75 -26.52 -4.13
N ASP A 907 14.75 -26.74 -5.46
CA ASP A 907 15.61 -27.70 -6.12
C ASP A 907 17.09 -27.40 -5.89
N TRP A 908 17.48 -26.09 -5.99
CA TRP A 908 18.84 -25.63 -5.74
C TRP A 908 19.30 -25.96 -4.32
N PHE A 909 18.54 -25.54 -3.30
CA PHE A 909 18.87 -25.84 -1.92
C PHE A 909 18.79 -27.33 -1.60
N ASN A 910 17.84 -28.07 -2.12
CA ASN A 910 17.75 -29.52 -1.92
C ASN A 910 18.96 -30.26 -2.52
N HIS A 911 19.48 -29.79 -3.66
CA HIS A 911 20.71 -30.36 -4.23
C HIS A 911 21.92 -30.13 -3.29
N PHE A 912 22.22 -28.88 -2.98
CA PHE A 912 23.46 -28.52 -2.27
C PHE A 912 23.41 -28.76 -0.75
N LEU A 913 22.25 -28.67 -0.13
CA LEU A 913 22.12 -28.79 1.33
C LEU A 913 21.58 -30.14 1.81
N ARG A 914 21.02 -30.96 0.90
CA ARG A 914 20.42 -32.28 1.27
C ARG A 914 20.86 -33.42 0.38
N ASP A 915 21.91 -33.22 -0.43
CA ASP A 915 22.46 -34.24 -1.34
C ASP A 915 21.40 -34.85 -2.30
N ARG A 916 20.39 -34.09 -2.70
CA ARG A 916 19.43 -34.56 -3.70
C ARG A 916 20.07 -34.56 -5.08
N GLU A 917 19.69 -35.52 -5.93
CA GLU A 917 20.14 -35.51 -7.31
C GLU A 917 19.79 -34.17 -7.97
N PRO A 918 20.71 -33.52 -8.71
CA PRO A 918 20.45 -32.24 -9.33
C PRO A 918 19.39 -32.38 -10.43
N ALA A 919 18.46 -31.46 -10.50
CA ALA A 919 17.57 -31.35 -11.65
C ALA A 919 18.40 -31.09 -12.92
N ALA A 920 17.91 -31.51 -14.09
CA ALA A 920 18.62 -31.38 -15.36
C ALA A 920 19.09 -29.93 -15.64
N TRP A 921 18.27 -28.96 -15.29
CA TRP A 921 18.59 -27.54 -15.48
C TRP A 921 19.77 -27.04 -14.59
N ILE A 922 20.00 -27.66 -13.45
CA ILE A 922 21.18 -27.36 -12.58
C ILE A 922 22.43 -27.93 -13.22
N LYS A 923 22.35 -29.18 -13.71
CA LYS A 923 23.48 -29.91 -14.22
C LYS A 923 23.92 -29.50 -15.64
N ASP A 924 22.97 -29.38 -16.54
CA ASP A 924 23.20 -29.28 -17.98
C ASP A 924 22.71 -27.96 -18.61
N GLY A 925 21.90 -27.17 -17.83
CA GLY A 925 21.17 -26.02 -18.36
C GLY A 925 19.98 -26.44 -19.24
N ILE A 926 19.31 -25.46 -19.85
CA ILE A 926 18.24 -25.69 -20.83
C ILE A 926 18.61 -24.96 -22.13
N PRO A 927 18.83 -25.67 -23.25
CA PRO A 927 19.11 -25.04 -24.52
C PRO A 927 17.93 -24.18 -25.01
N PHE A 928 18.22 -23.03 -25.62
CA PHE A 928 17.19 -22.10 -26.08
C PHE A 928 16.12 -22.74 -26.96
N LEU A 929 16.54 -23.58 -27.96
CA LEU A 929 15.63 -24.29 -28.84
C LEU A 929 14.72 -25.28 -28.12
N GLU A 930 15.16 -25.85 -27.00
CA GLU A 930 14.33 -26.76 -26.19
C GLU A 930 13.22 -25.98 -25.48
N LYS A 931 13.55 -24.80 -24.92
CA LYS A 931 12.58 -23.88 -24.36
C LYS A 931 11.50 -23.47 -25.39
N GLU A 932 11.91 -23.10 -26.59
CA GLU A 932 11.00 -22.73 -27.68
C GLU A 932 10.06 -23.88 -28.07
N LEU A 933 10.60 -25.09 -28.16
CA LEU A 933 9.78 -26.29 -28.46
C LEU A 933 8.77 -26.59 -27.36
N GLU A 934 9.13 -26.39 -26.10
CA GLU A 934 8.21 -26.54 -24.96
C GLU A 934 7.11 -25.49 -24.99
N ARG A 935 7.44 -24.23 -25.28
CA ARG A 935 6.45 -23.14 -25.46
C ARG A 935 5.45 -23.48 -26.57
N LYS A 936 5.92 -23.85 -27.76
CA LYS A 936 5.04 -24.23 -28.88
C LYS A 936 4.10 -25.39 -28.50
N LYS A 937 4.62 -26.43 -27.85
CA LYS A 937 3.78 -27.53 -27.35
C LYS A 937 2.73 -27.09 -26.34
N ALA A 938 3.07 -26.16 -25.45
CA ALA A 938 2.15 -25.62 -24.48
C ALA A 938 1.06 -24.74 -25.15
N GLU A 939 1.41 -23.95 -26.14
CA GLU A 939 0.48 -23.15 -26.95
C GLU A 939 -0.48 -24.06 -27.74
N GLU A 940 0.04 -25.07 -28.47
CA GLU A 940 -0.77 -26.05 -29.19
C GLU A 940 -1.74 -26.81 -28.24
N ALA A 941 -1.29 -27.13 -27.03
CA ALA A 941 -2.14 -27.79 -26.03
C ALA A 941 -3.25 -26.84 -25.52
N ARG A 942 -2.94 -25.55 -25.37
CA ARG A 942 -3.94 -24.51 -24.96
C ARG A 942 -4.96 -24.28 -26.08
N GLU A 943 -4.53 -24.18 -27.32
CA GLU A 943 -5.42 -24.00 -28.48
C GLU A 943 -6.34 -25.21 -28.67
N LYS A 944 -5.80 -26.40 -28.51
CA LYS A 944 -6.60 -27.63 -28.58
C LYS A 944 -7.64 -27.69 -27.45
N ALA A 945 -7.28 -27.34 -26.23
CA ALA A 945 -8.21 -27.27 -25.10
C ALA A 945 -9.28 -26.19 -25.29
N ALA A 946 -8.93 -25.07 -25.95
CA ALA A 946 -9.88 -23.99 -26.26
C ALA A 946 -10.81 -24.33 -27.42
N GLY A 947 -10.40 -25.22 -28.34
CA GLY A 947 -11.21 -25.69 -29.49
C GLY A 947 -12.17 -26.83 -29.15
N GLU A 948 -11.99 -27.53 -28.03
CA GLU A 948 -12.84 -28.64 -27.57
C GLU A 948 -13.92 -28.20 -26.56
N GLY A 949 -13.95 -26.94 -26.14
CA GLY A 949 -14.95 -26.33 -25.24
C GLY A 949 -15.86 -25.35 -25.97
#